data_45d4ab59b5a397078a3d0cf5308c40da
#
_entry.id   45d4ab59b5a397078a3d0cf5308c40da
#
_cell.length_a   1.000
_cell.length_b   1.000
_cell.length_c   1.000
_cell.angle_alpha   90.00
_cell.angle_beta   90.00
_cell.angle_gamma   90.00
#
_symmetry.space_group_name_H-M   'P 1'
#
loop_
_entity.id
_entity.type
_entity.pdbx_description
1 polymer ?
#
loop_
_entity_poly.entity_id
_entity_poly.type
_entity_poly.pdbx_seq_one_letter_code
_entity_poly.pdbx_strand_id
1 'polypeptide(L)'
;MSRSLIRIFSVIGLLSPITGLADTFAGKILDETGSPLTGAVISIPDSGKKVTSGIDGDFTFDVADKNTVKITVTYLGFVPNSTVIRSDRNAKENTIRMVPDPTTLDEVVVTATRTPKTLKDAPVITRVISADEIARTDATNIQDLLTEEIPGLEFGYAMSQETSLNMSGFGGNAVLFLVDGERLAGETMDNVDYNRLNLDNVGKVEIVKGASSALYGANAVGGVINLITKENKEPWHLSLNSRYRNAGNEWRSGGNLSFNSGKWNSNTSVQYSTVETIKLTDAFDTESNIHEIFGGNTLNVKERLSFRPTDNLQLIARGGYFYRESHRSNYDDHYHGYSGGLRGMWNIDPSQNLEVSYSYDRYDKSRFVDNRCTHDHDYSNRQHTLHGLYTKFLGLNALTAGADVMHDYLTTYQFVNNESRSQTSADVFVQFDYNPLSWLNIIASVRDDYFSASDNNAVTSRFAAMFKLRPLTIRASYSGGFRAPTLKEMYMCFDMAGVQMIYGNPDLKPERSHNFNVALERTGQIRKGVFAGSYSVNLSGYYNYYNRRITTTDFPGSDTLEEGAIYTNEDGVKVTGADFNARYRTTFGLGASFSYNYLHTAGRKVDSQFTQPRPHSATWKLDYDKQLCSVYRLYAGISGRYFSKPESSLPTSGAYSLWKFTLQQSVWKGININFVIDNLMNYRPKIYYWNSPATPGRTWSIGVSLDINDFFK
;
A
#
# COMPACT_ATOMS: atom_id res chain seq x y z
N MET A 1 23.75 55.07 -70.59
CA MET A 1 24.47 56.32 -70.28
C MET A 1 24.78 56.27 -68.81
N SER A 2 26.03 56.12 -68.56
CA SER A 2 27.03 56.93 -67.89
C SER A 2 26.96 56.83 -66.35
N ARG A 3 27.88 56.07 -65.76
CA ARG A 3 29.10 56.50 -65.07
C ARG A 3 28.86 57.50 -63.90
N SER A 4 29.17 57.14 -62.63
CA SER A 4 30.51 57.32 -62.10
C SER A 4 30.61 56.83 -60.66
N LEU A 5 31.66 56.15 -60.38
CA LEU A 5 32.39 55.89 -59.14
C LEU A 5 32.48 57.03 -58.19
N ILE A 6 32.42 56.78 -56.88
CA ILE A 6 33.31 57.35 -55.85
C ILE A 6 33.58 56.29 -54.77
N ARG A 7 34.86 56.03 -54.49
CA ARG A 7 35.38 55.22 -53.40
C ARG A 7 35.37 56.03 -52.10
N ILE A 8 34.89 55.40 -51.01
CA ILE A 8 35.28 55.78 -49.66
C ILE A 8 35.76 54.51 -48.94
N PHE A 9 37.04 54.46 -48.65
CA PHE A 9 37.65 53.58 -47.72
C PHE A 9 37.24 53.97 -46.32
N SER A 10 36.58 53.02 -45.58
CA SER A 10 36.48 53.12 -44.12
C SER A 10 36.96 51.82 -43.54
N VAL A 11 37.99 51.93 -42.78
CA VAL A 11 38.58 50.93 -41.90
C VAL A 11 37.53 50.47 -40.92
N ILE A 12 36.97 49.28 -41.08
CA ILE A 12 36.22 48.59 -40.02
C ILE A 12 37.17 47.58 -39.41
N GLY A 13 37.59 47.93 -38.19
CA GLY A 13 38.40 47.01 -37.38
C GLY A 13 37.69 45.70 -37.15
N LEU A 14 38.44 44.61 -37.32
CA LEU A 14 38.08 43.27 -36.90
C LEU A 14 37.80 43.27 -35.38
N LEU A 15 36.54 43.35 -34.99
CA LEU A 15 36.09 42.84 -33.73
C LEU A 15 35.73 41.34 -33.98
N SER A 16 36.74 40.48 -33.84
CA SER A 16 36.49 39.06 -33.61
C SER A 16 35.73 38.94 -32.30
N PRO A 17 34.55 38.25 -32.27
CA PRO A 17 33.99 37.88 -30.99
C PRO A 17 34.99 36.95 -30.33
N ILE A 18 35.50 37.35 -29.17
CA ILE A 18 36.17 36.46 -28.25
C ILE A 18 35.09 35.44 -27.82
N THR A 19 35.02 34.31 -28.52
CA THR A 19 34.28 33.15 -28.05
C THR A 19 35.08 32.66 -26.81
N GLY A 20 34.59 33.00 -25.63
CA GLY A 20 35.07 32.39 -24.40
C GLY A 20 35.02 30.89 -24.61
N LEU A 21 36.14 30.26 -24.46
CA LEU A 21 36.26 28.79 -24.49
C LEU A 21 35.43 28.27 -23.31
N ALA A 22 34.23 27.72 -23.62
CA ALA A 22 33.44 27.04 -22.61
C ALA A 22 34.16 25.74 -22.25
N ASP A 23 34.47 25.55 -20.97
CA ASP A 23 35.00 24.31 -20.47
C ASP A 23 33.92 23.22 -20.45
N THR A 24 34.23 22.08 -21.08
CA THR A 24 33.32 20.91 -21.11
C THR A 24 33.57 20.05 -19.89
N PHE A 25 32.48 19.74 -19.18
CA PHE A 25 32.45 18.82 -18.05
C PHE A 25 31.75 17.54 -18.48
N ALA A 26 32.41 16.40 -18.26
CA ALA A 26 31.88 15.09 -18.57
C ALA A 26 32.10 14.10 -17.40
N GLY A 27 31.25 13.10 -17.28
CA GLY A 27 31.39 12.08 -16.25
C GLY A 27 30.36 10.96 -16.41
N LYS A 28 30.38 10.04 -15.44
CA LYS A 28 29.42 8.92 -15.35
C LYS A 28 28.75 8.87 -13.99
N ILE A 29 27.47 8.53 -14.00
CA ILE A 29 26.68 8.30 -12.79
C ILE A 29 26.38 6.79 -12.71
N LEU A 30 26.85 6.18 -11.65
CA LEU A 30 26.73 4.74 -11.39
C LEU A 30 26.08 4.52 -10.04
N ASP A 31 25.47 3.37 -9.84
CA ASP A 31 25.08 2.88 -8.52
C ASP A 31 26.27 2.31 -7.73
N GLU A 32 26.03 1.76 -6.54
CA GLU A 32 27.06 1.13 -5.70
C GLU A 32 27.65 -0.11 -6.35
N THR A 33 26.91 -0.81 -7.20
CA THR A 33 27.37 -2.02 -7.90
C THR A 33 28.20 -1.70 -9.15
N GLY A 34 28.17 -0.44 -9.59
CA GLY A 34 28.84 0.03 -10.80
C GLY A 34 27.92 0.00 -12.03
N SER A 35 26.63 -0.26 -11.85
CA SER A 35 25.63 -0.21 -12.93
C SER A 35 25.29 1.23 -13.29
N PRO A 36 25.10 1.58 -14.58
CA PRO A 36 24.81 2.93 -15.01
C PRO A 36 23.41 3.38 -14.60
N LEU A 37 23.28 4.62 -14.10
CA LEU A 37 22.00 5.23 -13.78
C LEU A 37 21.55 6.14 -14.90
N THR A 38 20.65 5.65 -15.74
CA THR A 38 20.05 6.37 -16.89
C THR A 38 19.01 7.37 -16.42
N GLY A 39 19.09 8.62 -16.88
CA GLY A 39 18.10 9.66 -16.54
C GLY A 39 18.28 10.32 -15.17
N ALA A 40 19.44 10.13 -14.51
CA ALA A 40 19.78 10.89 -13.31
C ALA A 40 19.90 12.39 -13.65
N VAL A 41 19.32 13.26 -12.84
CA VAL A 41 19.30 14.70 -13.06
C VAL A 41 20.52 15.34 -12.39
N ILE A 42 21.36 15.98 -13.19
CA ILE A 42 22.53 16.74 -12.76
C ILE A 42 22.15 18.22 -12.79
N SER A 43 22.05 18.83 -11.61
CA SER A 43 21.79 20.26 -11.44
C SER A 43 23.08 21.00 -11.18
N ILE A 44 23.28 22.11 -11.89
CA ILE A 44 24.45 23.00 -11.79
C ILE A 44 23.99 24.30 -11.16
N PRO A 45 24.09 24.47 -9.81
CA PRO A 45 23.52 25.64 -9.11
C PRO A 45 24.04 26.97 -9.62
N ASP A 46 25.32 27.05 -9.96
CA ASP A 46 25.97 28.28 -10.39
C ASP A 46 25.48 28.81 -11.76
N SER A 47 25.00 27.93 -12.63
CA SER A 47 24.49 28.31 -13.97
C SER A 47 22.98 28.15 -14.11
N GLY A 48 22.31 27.54 -13.12
CA GLY A 48 20.89 27.18 -13.18
C GLY A 48 20.57 26.07 -14.20
N LYS A 49 21.57 25.50 -14.88
CA LYS A 49 21.40 24.45 -15.88
C LYS A 49 21.10 23.10 -15.21
N LYS A 50 20.33 22.28 -15.92
CA LYS A 50 20.09 20.88 -15.59
C LYS A 50 20.31 20.02 -16.82
N VAL A 51 21.00 18.89 -16.65
CA VAL A 51 21.20 17.86 -17.68
C VAL A 51 20.84 16.49 -17.11
N THR A 52 20.58 15.52 -17.97
CA THR A 52 20.26 14.14 -17.55
C THR A 52 21.33 13.21 -18.07
N SER A 53 21.61 12.13 -17.31
CA SER A 53 22.52 11.07 -17.75
C SER A 53 21.90 10.22 -18.87
N GLY A 54 22.75 9.79 -19.81
CA GLY A 54 22.44 8.90 -20.91
C GLY A 54 22.27 7.43 -20.49
N ILE A 55 22.09 6.52 -21.46
CA ILE A 55 21.86 5.08 -21.24
C ILE A 55 23.02 4.42 -20.47
N ASP A 56 24.25 4.83 -20.76
CA ASP A 56 25.46 4.34 -20.10
C ASP A 56 25.83 5.14 -18.83
N GLY A 57 24.87 5.93 -18.30
CA GLY A 57 25.08 6.80 -17.15
C GLY A 57 25.93 8.03 -17.42
N ASP A 58 26.37 8.24 -18.65
CA ASP A 58 27.22 9.36 -19.06
C ASP A 58 26.46 10.68 -19.09
N PHE A 59 27.16 11.76 -18.77
CA PHE A 59 26.64 13.14 -18.91
C PHE A 59 27.72 14.07 -19.42
N THR A 60 27.32 15.13 -20.09
CA THR A 60 28.19 16.21 -20.53
C THR A 60 27.46 17.54 -20.53
N PHE A 61 28.17 18.63 -20.18
CA PHE A 61 27.67 19.99 -20.23
C PHE A 61 28.81 21.01 -20.28
N ASP A 62 28.51 22.21 -20.75
CA ASP A 62 29.49 23.29 -20.88
C ASP A 62 29.19 24.43 -19.89
N VAL A 63 30.25 24.93 -19.21
CA VAL A 63 30.21 26.11 -18.35
C VAL A 63 31.41 27.01 -18.71
N ALA A 64 31.17 28.28 -18.92
CA ALA A 64 32.23 29.23 -19.27
C ALA A 64 33.14 29.54 -18.07
N ASP A 65 34.43 29.64 -18.34
CA ASP A 65 35.48 30.15 -17.44
C ASP A 65 35.60 29.47 -16.06
N LYS A 66 35.37 28.14 -15.98
CA LYS A 66 35.53 27.40 -14.71
C LYS A 66 36.23 26.09 -14.90
N ASN A 67 37.35 25.90 -14.18
CA ASN A 67 38.06 24.60 -14.10
C ASN A 67 37.37 23.59 -13.17
N THR A 68 36.48 24.04 -12.29
CA THR A 68 35.71 23.20 -11.36
C THR A 68 34.29 23.72 -11.21
N VAL A 69 33.30 22.82 -11.12
CA VAL A 69 31.89 23.15 -10.94
C VAL A 69 31.28 22.27 -9.87
N LYS A 70 30.52 22.88 -8.95
CA LYS A 70 29.71 22.12 -8.00
C LYS A 70 28.45 21.65 -8.70
N ILE A 71 28.18 20.36 -8.65
CA ILE A 71 26.96 19.76 -9.16
C ILE A 71 26.20 19.04 -8.05
N THR A 72 24.91 18.91 -8.24
CA THR A 72 24.06 18.04 -7.41
C THR A 72 23.37 17.03 -8.31
N VAL A 73 23.65 15.77 -8.10
CA VAL A 73 23.02 14.66 -8.82
C VAL A 73 21.86 14.15 -8.01
N THR A 74 20.70 14.01 -8.65
CA THR A 74 19.48 13.43 -8.06
C THR A 74 18.97 12.33 -8.97
N TYR A 75 18.62 11.20 -8.37
CA TYR A 75 18.01 10.08 -9.07
C TYR A 75 16.99 9.42 -8.14
N LEU A 76 15.88 8.95 -8.70
CA LEU A 76 14.79 8.36 -7.93
C LEU A 76 15.29 7.10 -7.17
N GLY A 77 15.02 7.04 -5.87
CA GLY A 77 15.49 5.94 -5.01
C GLY A 77 16.94 6.04 -4.55
N PHE A 78 17.63 7.17 -4.82
CA PHE A 78 19.01 7.39 -4.42
C PHE A 78 19.17 8.70 -3.64
N VAL A 79 20.12 8.69 -2.73
CA VAL A 79 20.47 9.88 -1.96
C VAL A 79 21.08 10.94 -2.88
N PRO A 80 20.58 12.20 -2.86
CA PRO A 80 21.19 13.28 -3.62
C PRO A 80 22.69 13.45 -3.31
N ASN A 81 23.53 13.38 -4.32
CA ASN A 81 24.97 13.53 -4.18
C ASN A 81 25.42 14.92 -4.68
N SER A 82 25.99 15.74 -3.78
CA SER A 82 26.57 17.03 -4.14
C SER A 82 28.09 16.93 -4.11
N THR A 83 28.69 17.08 -5.28
CA THR A 83 30.15 16.96 -5.45
C THR A 83 30.69 18.07 -6.34
N VAL A 84 32.01 18.27 -6.32
CA VAL A 84 32.71 19.19 -7.22
C VAL A 84 33.43 18.35 -8.27
N ILE A 85 33.13 18.62 -9.53
CA ILE A 85 33.78 17.97 -10.67
C ILE A 85 34.74 18.93 -11.39
N ARG A 86 35.71 18.37 -12.07
CA ARG A 86 36.69 19.14 -12.84
C ARG A 86 36.38 19.08 -14.33
N SER A 87 36.72 20.16 -15.04
CA SER A 87 36.68 20.13 -16.50
C SER A 87 37.76 19.16 -17.00
N ASP A 88 37.32 18.07 -17.60
CA ASP A 88 38.23 17.12 -18.25
C ASP A 88 37.57 16.56 -19.52
N ARG A 89 38.34 16.47 -20.57
CA ARG A 89 37.94 15.89 -21.85
C ARG A 89 37.90 14.35 -21.83
N ASN A 90 38.32 13.73 -20.72
CA ASN A 90 38.29 12.29 -20.51
C ASN A 90 37.24 11.92 -19.44
N ALA A 91 36.09 11.45 -19.87
CA ALA A 91 34.92 11.08 -19.04
C ALA A 91 35.17 10.07 -17.89
N LYS A 92 36.37 9.50 -17.78
CA LYS A 92 36.72 8.50 -16.76
C LYS A 92 37.02 9.08 -15.37
N GLU A 93 37.38 10.35 -15.25
CA GLU A 93 37.76 10.94 -13.93
C GLU A 93 36.58 11.41 -13.07
N ASN A 94 35.45 11.79 -13.65
CA ASN A 94 34.29 12.25 -12.89
C ASN A 94 33.26 11.13 -12.74
N THR A 95 33.63 10.04 -12.07
CA THR A 95 32.67 8.98 -11.74
C THR A 95 31.96 9.30 -10.43
N ILE A 96 30.64 9.47 -10.49
CA ILE A 96 29.80 9.75 -9.34
C ILE A 96 29.02 8.50 -8.99
N ARG A 97 29.29 7.95 -7.81
CA ARG A 97 28.52 6.82 -7.29
C ARG A 97 27.39 7.35 -6.44
N MET A 98 26.17 6.90 -6.79
CA MET A 98 24.96 7.18 -6.03
C MET A 98 24.72 6.05 -5.03
N VAL A 99 24.33 6.44 -3.83
CA VAL A 99 23.97 5.49 -2.76
C VAL A 99 22.44 5.36 -2.74
N PRO A 100 21.88 4.14 -2.78
CA PRO A 100 20.44 3.96 -2.61
C PRO A 100 19.92 4.66 -1.36
N ASP A 101 18.80 5.33 -1.45
CA ASP A 101 18.15 5.94 -0.28
C ASP A 101 17.24 4.90 0.38
N PRO A 102 17.66 4.31 1.50
CA PRO A 102 16.88 3.30 2.18
C PRO A 102 15.65 3.87 2.90
N THR A 103 15.48 5.19 2.91
CA THR A 103 14.37 5.85 3.59
C THR A 103 13.11 5.96 2.74
N THR A 104 13.12 5.55 1.48
CA THR A 104 12.00 5.61 0.53
C THR A 104 11.33 7.01 0.38
N LEU A 105 11.99 8.06 0.84
CA LEU A 105 11.43 9.41 0.90
C LEU A 105 11.26 10.09 -0.47
N ASP A 106 12.00 9.64 -1.48
CA ASP A 106 11.86 10.12 -2.86
C ASP A 106 10.85 9.26 -3.67
N GLU A 107 10.23 8.28 -3.04
CA GLU A 107 9.20 7.46 -3.66
C GLU A 107 7.94 8.30 -3.93
N VAL A 108 7.41 8.19 -5.15
CA VAL A 108 6.19 8.89 -5.54
C VAL A 108 4.99 8.18 -4.93
N VAL A 109 4.13 8.89 -4.24
CA VAL A 109 2.87 8.38 -3.67
C VAL A 109 1.68 9.08 -4.33
N VAL A 110 0.60 8.37 -4.51
CA VAL A 110 -0.65 8.87 -5.10
C VAL A 110 -1.79 8.79 -4.09
N THR A 111 -1.80 7.77 -3.24
CA THR A 111 -2.92 7.47 -2.32
C THR A 111 -3.20 8.61 -1.32
N ALA A 112 -2.17 9.33 -0.89
CA ALA A 112 -2.32 10.41 0.10
C ALA A 112 -3.06 11.64 -0.43
N THR A 113 -2.97 11.93 -1.74
CA THR A 113 -3.36 13.23 -2.32
C THR A 113 -4.12 13.13 -3.63
N ARG A 114 -4.37 11.92 -4.16
CA ARG A 114 -4.92 11.68 -5.52
C ARG A 114 -4.08 12.32 -6.65
N THR A 115 -2.95 12.92 -6.32
CA THR A 115 -1.97 13.48 -7.26
C THR A 115 -0.59 12.92 -6.93
N PRO A 116 0.25 12.62 -7.94
CA PRO A 116 1.59 12.12 -7.70
C PRO A 116 2.43 13.14 -6.90
N LYS A 117 2.94 12.72 -5.75
CA LYS A 117 3.87 13.49 -4.90
C LYS A 117 4.99 12.61 -4.40
N THR A 118 6.17 13.17 -4.15
CA THR A 118 7.17 12.42 -3.40
C THR A 118 6.73 12.28 -1.95
N LEU A 119 7.04 11.16 -1.32
CA LEU A 119 6.63 10.87 0.07
C LEU A 119 7.05 12.00 1.04
N LYS A 120 8.24 12.56 0.85
CA LYS A 120 8.75 13.71 1.64
C LYS A 120 7.93 14.98 1.47
N ASP A 121 7.20 15.12 0.36
CA ASP A 121 6.40 16.30 0.01
C ASP A 121 4.90 16.09 0.25
N ALA A 122 4.50 14.88 0.69
CA ALA A 122 3.13 14.58 1.06
C ALA A 122 2.80 15.16 2.45
N PRO A 123 1.78 16.04 2.59
CA PRO A 123 1.44 16.64 3.88
C PRO A 123 0.67 15.67 4.81
N VAL A 124 0.33 14.51 4.32
CA VAL A 124 -0.39 13.45 5.03
C VAL A 124 0.56 12.34 5.40
N ILE A 125 0.39 11.80 6.60
CA ILE A 125 1.20 10.69 7.10
C ILE A 125 0.92 9.45 6.24
N THR A 126 1.90 9.08 5.45
CA THR A 126 1.85 7.93 4.54
C THR A 126 3.02 7.01 4.80
N ARG A 127 2.75 5.72 4.91
CA ARG A 127 3.76 4.66 4.92
C ARG A 127 3.78 4.02 3.54
N VAL A 128 4.96 3.85 2.97
CA VAL A 128 5.17 3.06 1.76
C VAL A 128 5.98 1.83 2.14
N ILE A 129 5.57 0.67 1.66
CA ILE A 129 6.34 -0.57 1.68
C ILE A 129 6.73 -0.85 0.24
N SER A 130 8.01 -0.69 -0.07
CA SER A 130 8.55 -0.84 -1.44
C SER A 130 8.63 -2.31 -1.86
N ALA A 131 8.83 -2.56 -3.16
CA ALA A 131 9.06 -3.91 -3.69
C ALA A 131 10.25 -4.61 -2.99
N ASP A 132 11.33 -3.86 -2.71
CA ASP A 132 12.49 -4.37 -2.00
C ASP A 132 12.17 -4.73 -0.54
N GLU A 133 11.35 -3.92 0.16
CA GLU A 133 10.91 -4.25 1.52
C GLU A 133 9.99 -5.48 1.52
N ILE A 134 9.06 -5.59 0.54
CA ILE A 134 8.22 -6.79 0.35
C ILE A 134 9.10 -8.04 0.15
N ALA A 135 10.09 -7.94 -0.73
CA ALA A 135 11.02 -9.05 -0.99
C ALA A 135 11.84 -9.44 0.24
N ARG A 136 12.37 -8.46 1.01
CA ARG A 136 13.14 -8.71 2.24
C ARG A 136 12.32 -9.29 3.38
N THR A 137 11.03 -8.90 3.47
CA THR A 137 10.11 -9.44 4.46
C THR A 137 9.80 -10.90 4.17
N ASP A 138 9.90 -11.30 2.89
CA ASP A 138 9.55 -12.61 2.39
C ASP A 138 8.13 -13.02 2.83
N ALA A 139 7.23 -12.01 2.85
CA ALA A 139 5.84 -12.23 3.16
C ALA A 139 5.15 -12.96 2.00
N THR A 140 4.34 -13.95 2.34
CA THR A 140 3.63 -14.75 1.33
C THR A 140 2.27 -14.17 0.95
N ASN A 141 1.73 -13.33 1.81
CA ASN A 141 0.43 -12.71 1.67
C ASN A 141 0.43 -11.31 2.28
N ILE A 142 -0.61 -10.54 2.02
CA ILE A 142 -0.76 -9.17 2.53
C ILE A 142 -0.85 -9.12 4.06
N GLN A 143 -1.43 -10.14 4.70
CA GLN A 143 -1.61 -10.19 6.15
C GLN A 143 -0.26 -10.26 6.86
N ASP A 144 0.63 -11.15 6.42
CA ASP A 144 1.99 -11.28 6.97
C ASP A 144 2.76 -9.97 6.79
N LEU A 145 2.73 -9.39 5.57
CA LEU A 145 3.40 -8.13 5.26
C LEU A 145 2.96 -7.00 6.18
N LEU A 146 1.65 -6.79 6.28
CA LEU A 146 1.11 -5.66 7.06
C LEU A 146 1.38 -5.83 8.56
N THR A 147 1.25 -7.05 9.09
CA THR A 147 1.49 -7.31 10.52
C THR A 147 2.95 -7.13 10.90
N GLU A 148 3.89 -7.42 10.00
CA GLU A 148 5.33 -7.25 10.24
C GLU A 148 5.78 -5.79 10.12
N GLU A 149 5.18 -5.03 9.20
CA GLU A 149 5.63 -3.68 8.87
C GLU A 149 4.85 -2.56 9.59
N ILE A 150 3.64 -2.85 10.10
CA ILE A 150 2.73 -1.85 10.67
C ILE A 150 2.39 -2.20 12.12
N PRO A 151 2.96 -1.52 13.11
CA PRO A 151 2.52 -1.70 14.49
C PRO A 151 1.08 -1.21 14.66
N GLY A 152 0.31 -1.87 15.54
CA GLY A 152 -1.11 -1.60 15.75
C GLY A 152 -2.04 -2.23 14.70
N LEU A 153 -1.50 -3.02 13.77
CA LEU A 153 -2.27 -3.80 12.82
C LEU A 153 -2.16 -5.28 13.18
N GLU A 154 -3.29 -5.93 13.41
CA GLU A 154 -3.39 -7.33 13.81
C GLU A 154 -4.48 -8.02 12.98
N PHE A 155 -4.25 -9.28 12.65
CA PHE A 155 -5.27 -10.15 12.09
C PHE A 155 -5.66 -11.20 13.13
N GLY A 156 -6.96 -11.29 13.37
CA GLY A 156 -7.61 -12.33 14.17
C GLY A 156 -8.56 -13.14 13.31
N TYR A 157 -9.51 -13.79 13.95
CA TYR A 157 -10.55 -14.58 13.28
C TYR A 157 -11.94 -14.15 13.73
N ALA A 158 -12.88 -14.09 12.79
CA ALA A 158 -14.30 -14.01 13.07
C ALA A 158 -14.84 -15.40 13.50
N MET A 159 -16.08 -15.47 13.97
CA MET A 159 -16.73 -16.76 14.30
C MET A 159 -16.82 -17.70 13.09
N SER A 160 -16.90 -17.17 11.89
CA SER A 160 -16.80 -17.97 10.65
C SER A 160 -15.41 -18.55 10.40
N GLN A 161 -14.43 -18.25 11.26
CA GLN A 161 -13.00 -18.53 11.11
C GLN A 161 -12.37 -17.88 9.85
N GLU A 162 -13.09 -16.94 9.23
CA GLU A 162 -12.49 -16.06 8.24
C GLU A 162 -11.64 -14.98 8.92
N THR A 163 -10.62 -14.52 8.23
CA THR A 163 -9.67 -13.56 8.78
C THR A 163 -10.33 -12.19 9.01
N SER A 164 -10.12 -11.62 10.19
CA SER A 164 -10.61 -10.32 10.59
C SER A 164 -9.45 -9.37 10.86
N LEU A 165 -9.53 -8.15 10.31
CA LEU A 165 -8.55 -7.09 10.52
C LEU A 165 -8.90 -6.25 11.73
N ASN A 166 -7.89 -5.93 12.54
CA ASN A 166 -7.93 -4.84 13.50
C ASN A 166 -6.74 -3.90 13.22
N MET A 167 -7.01 -2.68 12.82
CA MET A 167 -6.01 -1.64 12.60
C MET A 167 -6.29 -0.46 13.54
N SER A 168 -5.48 -0.34 14.59
CA SER A 168 -5.61 0.75 15.58
C SER A 168 -7.04 0.89 16.17
N GLY A 169 -7.70 -0.24 16.44
CA GLY A 169 -9.06 -0.29 16.98
C GLY A 169 -10.19 -0.23 15.94
N PHE A 170 -9.83 -0.22 14.63
CA PHE A 170 -10.79 -0.27 13.52
C PHE A 170 -10.89 -1.68 12.95
N GLY A 171 -12.11 -2.14 12.70
CA GLY A 171 -12.36 -3.37 11.95
C GLY A 171 -12.12 -3.20 10.44
N GLY A 172 -12.15 -4.31 9.70
CA GLY A 172 -11.89 -4.32 8.27
C GLY A 172 -12.86 -3.48 7.43
N ASN A 173 -14.10 -3.32 7.88
CA ASN A 173 -15.12 -2.46 7.23
C ASN A 173 -14.82 -0.95 7.32
N ALA A 174 -13.89 -0.55 8.17
CA ALA A 174 -13.45 0.84 8.32
C ALA A 174 -12.09 1.13 7.64
N VAL A 175 -11.45 0.12 7.05
CA VAL A 175 -10.17 0.22 6.33
C VAL A 175 -10.39 -0.16 4.87
N LEU A 176 -10.12 0.79 3.99
CA LEU A 176 -10.33 0.60 2.55
C LEU A 176 -9.13 -0.05 1.89
N PHE A 177 -9.34 -1.21 1.27
CA PHE A 177 -8.34 -1.89 0.43
C PHE A 177 -8.57 -1.56 -1.05
N LEU A 178 -7.47 -1.20 -1.72
CA LEU A 178 -7.45 -0.87 -3.14
C LEU A 178 -6.38 -1.67 -3.87
N VAL A 179 -6.62 -1.96 -5.14
CA VAL A 179 -5.61 -2.43 -6.09
C VAL A 179 -5.56 -1.42 -7.24
N ASP A 180 -4.42 -0.76 -7.42
CA ASP A 180 -4.24 0.34 -8.39
C ASP A 180 -5.30 1.45 -8.27
N GLY A 181 -5.74 1.72 -7.03
CA GLY A 181 -6.75 2.74 -6.73
C GLY A 181 -8.20 2.29 -6.89
N GLU A 182 -8.49 1.03 -7.23
CA GLU A 182 -9.85 0.51 -7.37
C GLU A 182 -10.25 -0.37 -6.20
N ARG A 183 -11.51 -0.26 -5.79
CA ARG A 183 -12.09 -1.00 -4.67
C ARG A 183 -12.30 -2.48 -5.03
N LEU A 184 -12.28 -3.34 -4.01
CA LEU A 184 -12.68 -4.74 -4.10
C LEU A 184 -14.09 -4.92 -3.56
N ALA A 185 -14.92 -5.72 -4.26
CA ALA A 185 -16.20 -6.19 -3.77
C ALA A 185 -16.04 -7.41 -2.84
N GLY A 186 -17.12 -7.81 -2.17
CA GLY A 186 -17.17 -9.06 -1.44
C GLY A 186 -16.69 -8.96 0.00
N GLU A 187 -17.23 -8.03 0.75
CA GLU A 187 -17.04 -7.98 2.19
C GLU A 187 -17.88 -9.06 2.88
N THR A 188 -17.26 -10.21 3.15
CA THR A 188 -17.83 -11.23 4.02
C THR A 188 -17.47 -10.94 5.48
N MET A 189 -18.45 -10.85 6.37
CA MET A 189 -18.22 -10.56 7.81
C MET A 189 -17.37 -9.30 8.03
N ASP A 190 -17.68 -8.23 7.29
CA ASP A 190 -17.02 -6.91 7.36
C ASP A 190 -15.54 -6.89 6.94
N ASN A 191 -15.07 -7.89 6.21
CA ASN A 191 -13.71 -7.94 5.70
C ASN A 191 -13.70 -8.40 4.25
N VAL A 192 -12.79 -7.84 3.44
CA VAL A 192 -12.48 -8.38 2.11
C VAL A 192 -11.77 -9.73 2.25
N ASP A 193 -11.86 -10.58 1.24
CA ASP A 193 -11.03 -11.79 1.22
C ASP A 193 -9.58 -11.43 0.90
N TYR A 194 -8.73 -11.44 1.93
CA TYR A 194 -7.32 -11.05 1.83
C TYR A 194 -6.50 -11.98 0.91
N ASN A 195 -6.98 -13.20 0.62
CA ASN A 195 -6.32 -14.10 -0.32
C ASN A 195 -6.39 -13.60 -1.78
N ARG A 196 -7.27 -12.65 -2.08
CA ARG A 196 -7.33 -11.94 -3.37
C ARG A 196 -6.16 -10.95 -3.56
N LEU A 197 -5.50 -10.56 -2.45
CA LEU A 197 -4.43 -9.57 -2.38
C LEU A 197 -3.06 -10.26 -2.37
N ASN A 198 -2.71 -10.95 -3.45
CA ASN A 198 -1.39 -11.57 -3.59
C ASN A 198 -0.29 -10.50 -3.83
N LEU A 199 0.95 -10.82 -3.44
CA LEU A 199 2.09 -9.89 -3.48
C LEU A 199 3.01 -10.09 -4.71
N ASP A 200 2.79 -11.11 -5.52
CA ASP A 200 3.74 -11.52 -6.58
C ASP A 200 3.99 -10.43 -7.62
N ASN A 201 2.97 -9.64 -7.95
CA ASN A 201 3.06 -8.54 -8.92
C ASN A 201 2.90 -7.15 -8.27
N VAL A 202 3.18 -7.03 -6.98
CA VAL A 202 3.08 -5.75 -6.27
C VAL A 202 4.40 -5.01 -6.30
N GLY A 203 4.39 -3.78 -6.82
CA GLY A 203 5.52 -2.88 -6.85
C GLY A 203 5.73 -2.14 -5.53
N LYS A 204 4.62 -1.79 -4.88
CA LYS A 204 4.62 -1.15 -3.55
C LYS A 204 3.24 -1.21 -2.90
N VAL A 205 3.19 -1.05 -1.58
CA VAL A 205 1.96 -0.86 -0.83
C VAL A 205 1.99 0.52 -0.19
N GLU A 206 1.02 1.36 -0.54
CA GLU A 206 0.83 2.68 0.06
C GLU A 206 -0.23 2.62 1.16
N ILE A 207 0.10 3.10 2.35
CA ILE A 207 -0.77 3.04 3.53
C ILE A 207 -0.94 4.45 4.08
N VAL A 208 -2.18 4.93 4.07
CA VAL A 208 -2.56 6.21 4.69
C VAL A 208 -3.30 5.89 5.97
N LYS A 209 -2.71 6.23 7.12
CA LYS A 209 -3.34 6.04 8.44
C LYS A 209 -4.34 7.16 8.76
N GLY A 210 -5.46 6.79 9.37
CA GLY A 210 -6.52 7.71 9.75
C GLY A 210 -7.49 8.05 8.61
N ALA A 211 -8.50 8.87 8.92
CA ALA A 211 -9.59 9.12 7.98
C ALA A 211 -9.13 9.74 6.66
N SER A 212 -9.53 9.12 5.59
CA SER A 212 -9.29 9.54 4.21
C SER A 212 -10.58 9.65 3.39
N SER A 213 -11.73 9.69 4.08
CA SER A 213 -13.06 9.72 3.45
C SER A 213 -13.26 10.92 2.54
N ALA A 214 -12.63 12.07 2.82
CA ALA A 214 -12.69 13.24 1.95
C ALA A 214 -12.07 13.04 0.55
N LEU A 215 -11.32 11.94 0.32
CA LEU A 215 -10.76 11.57 -0.99
C LEU A 215 -11.31 10.26 -1.54
N TYR A 216 -11.62 9.32 -0.64
CA TYR A 216 -11.95 7.94 -1.01
C TYR A 216 -13.38 7.55 -0.65
N GLY A 217 -14.15 8.47 -0.02
CA GLY A 217 -15.54 8.22 0.39
C GLY A 217 -15.69 7.26 1.56
N ALA A 218 -16.77 6.51 1.55
CA ALA A 218 -17.11 5.58 2.62
C ALA A 218 -16.05 4.50 2.85
N ASN A 219 -16.00 4.00 4.10
CA ASN A 219 -15.12 2.92 4.56
C ASN A 219 -13.61 3.29 4.67
N ALA A 220 -13.24 4.56 4.45
CA ALA A 220 -11.88 5.05 4.63
C ALA A 220 -11.70 5.81 5.97
N VAL A 221 -12.34 5.33 7.04
CA VAL A 221 -12.33 5.96 8.38
C VAL A 221 -11.06 5.61 9.16
N GLY A 222 -10.64 4.35 9.13
CA GLY A 222 -9.42 3.84 9.78
C GLY A 222 -8.16 4.04 8.93
N GLY A 223 -8.32 4.12 7.61
CA GLY A 223 -7.23 4.32 6.67
C GLY A 223 -7.50 3.74 5.29
N VAL A 224 -6.50 3.87 4.43
CA VAL A 224 -6.50 3.31 3.07
C VAL A 224 -5.22 2.52 2.86
N ILE A 225 -5.33 1.31 2.33
CA ILE A 225 -4.23 0.44 1.94
C ILE A 225 -4.37 0.17 0.44
N ASN A 226 -3.41 0.65 -0.34
CA ASN A 226 -3.44 0.56 -1.80
C ASN A 226 -2.24 -0.24 -2.31
N LEU A 227 -2.50 -1.36 -2.96
CA LEU A 227 -1.50 -2.20 -3.62
C LEU A 227 -1.30 -1.66 -5.03
N ILE A 228 -0.10 -1.21 -5.34
CA ILE A 228 0.27 -0.72 -6.67
C ILE A 228 1.02 -1.82 -7.40
N THR A 229 0.52 -2.21 -8.57
CA THR A 229 1.13 -3.26 -9.39
C THR A 229 2.44 -2.79 -10.04
N LYS A 230 3.36 -3.73 -10.29
CA LYS A 230 4.61 -3.47 -11.01
C LYS A 230 4.33 -3.08 -12.47
N GLU A 231 5.09 -2.12 -12.97
CA GLU A 231 5.14 -1.81 -14.40
C GLU A 231 6.53 -2.18 -14.94
N ASN A 232 6.57 -3.12 -15.87
CA ASN A 232 7.83 -3.52 -16.49
C ASN A 232 8.24 -2.53 -17.58
N LYS A 233 9.53 -2.18 -17.60
CA LYS A 233 10.13 -1.30 -18.61
C LYS A 233 11.00 -2.07 -19.62
N GLU A 234 11.35 -3.32 -19.32
CA GLU A 234 12.13 -4.17 -20.22
C GLU A 234 11.25 -4.66 -21.38
N PRO A 235 11.82 -4.97 -22.56
CA PRO A 235 11.06 -5.47 -23.70
C PRO A 235 10.23 -6.71 -23.40
N TRP A 236 10.75 -7.59 -22.55
CA TRP A 236 10.02 -8.71 -21.95
C TRP A 236 10.63 -9.02 -20.58
N HIS A 237 9.85 -9.63 -19.71
CA HIS A 237 10.30 -10.09 -18.39
C HIS A 237 9.50 -11.33 -17.99
N LEU A 238 10.19 -12.39 -17.57
CA LEU A 238 9.60 -13.60 -17.04
C LEU A 238 10.23 -13.94 -15.70
N SER A 239 9.41 -13.94 -14.65
CA SER A 239 9.79 -14.44 -13.34
C SER A 239 8.91 -15.62 -12.93
N LEU A 240 9.52 -16.61 -12.32
CA LEU A 240 8.87 -17.80 -11.77
C LEU A 240 9.26 -17.94 -10.30
N ASN A 241 8.34 -18.35 -9.46
CA ASN A 241 8.60 -18.62 -8.06
C ASN A 241 7.89 -19.89 -7.60
N SER A 242 8.51 -20.60 -6.67
CA SER A 242 7.88 -21.72 -5.97
C SER A 242 8.38 -21.78 -4.54
N ARG A 243 7.48 -22.05 -3.61
CA ARG A 243 7.76 -22.09 -2.18
C ARG A 243 7.02 -23.24 -1.53
N TYR A 244 7.70 -23.91 -0.61
CA TYR A 244 7.13 -24.88 0.31
C TYR A 244 7.21 -24.36 1.75
N ARG A 245 6.14 -24.53 2.53
CA ARG A 245 6.09 -24.30 3.97
C ARG A 245 5.60 -25.57 4.67
N ASN A 246 6.28 -25.97 5.74
CA ASN A 246 5.97 -27.19 6.45
C ASN A 246 4.63 -27.17 7.19
N ALA A 247 4.14 -25.99 7.58
CA ALA A 247 2.82 -25.87 8.18
C ALA A 247 1.74 -26.06 7.12
N GLY A 248 0.90 -27.08 7.30
CA GLY A 248 -0.13 -27.47 6.35
C GLY A 248 0.41 -27.95 5.00
N ASN A 249 1.67 -28.41 4.93
CA ASN A 249 2.30 -28.85 3.67
C ASN A 249 2.04 -27.86 2.51
N GLU A 250 2.09 -26.56 2.81
CA GLU A 250 1.73 -25.52 1.83
C GLU A 250 2.71 -25.48 0.67
N TRP A 251 2.19 -25.62 -0.54
CA TRP A 251 2.90 -25.30 -1.78
C TRP A 251 2.30 -24.08 -2.43
N ARG A 252 3.15 -23.11 -2.76
CA ARG A 252 2.77 -21.92 -3.51
C ARG A 252 3.70 -21.75 -4.68
N SER A 253 3.14 -21.64 -5.88
CA SER A 253 3.90 -21.41 -7.12
C SER A 253 3.24 -20.29 -7.92
N GLY A 254 4.05 -19.47 -8.55
CA GLY A 254 3.57 -18.36 -9.33
C GLY A 254 4.52 -17.98 -10.45
N GLY A 255 4.04 -17.12 -11.33
CA GLY A 255 4.83 -16.56 -12.41
C GLY A 255 4.26 -15.22 -12.88
N ASN A 256 5.16 -14.37 -13.33
CA ASN A 256 4.82 -13.10 -13.96
C ASN A 256 5.47 -13.04 -15.32
N LEU A 257 4.68 -12.77 -16.35
CA LEU A 257 5.13 -12.55 -17.70
C LEU A 257 4.74 -11.14 -18.13
N SER A 258 5.69 -10.36 -18.60
CA SER A 258 5.38 -9.05 -19.13
C SER A 258 6.11 -8.75 -20.43
N PHE A 259 5.46 -7.96 -21.27
CA PHE A 259 5.97 -7.47 -22.56
C PHE A 259 5.82 -5.96 -22.63
N ASN A 260 6.83 -5.31 -23.18
CA ASN A 260 6.82 -3.87 -23.43
C ASN A 260 7.41 -3.59 -24.82
N SER A 261 6.56 -3.06 -25.71
CA SER A 261 6.95 -2.64 -27.07
C SER A 261 6.90 -1.12 -27.24
N GLY A 262 7.06 -0.35 -26.15
CA GLY A 262 6.94 1.10 -26.16
C GLY A 262 5.48 1.60 -26.11
N LYS A 263 4.66 1.27 -27.09
CA LYS A 263 3.22 1.62 -27.09
C LYS A 263 2.35 0.65 -26.31
N TRP A 264 2.74 -0.63 -26.27
CA TRP A 264 2.01 -1.68 -25.59
C TRP A 264 2.81 -2.20 -24.41
N ASN A 265 2.16 -2.33 -23.27
CA ASN A 265 2.70 -3.01 -22.10
C ASN A 265 1.66 -4.00 -21.61
N SER A 266 2.03 -5.27 -21.49
CA SER A 266 1.21 -6.35 -20.92
C SER A 266 1.90 -6.92 -19.71
N ASN A 267 1.14 -7.25 -18.68
CA ASN A 267 1.64 -7.88 -17.47
C ASN A 267 0.63 -8.92 -16.99
N THR A 268 0.99 -10.19 -17.16
CA THR A 268 0.20 -11.37 -16.74
C THR A 268 0.82 -11.93 -15.46
N SER A 269 0.01 -12.13 -14.42
CA SER A 269 0.41 -12.78 -13.18
C SER A 269 -0.48 -13.98 -12.91
N VAL A 270 0.12 -15.11 -12.57
CA VAL A 270 -0.59 -16.34 -12.16
C VAL A 270 0.03 -16.83 -10.87
N GLN A 271 -0.80 -17.16 -9.87
CA GLN A 271 -0.37 -17.76 -8.62
C GLN A 271 -1.34 -18.87 -8.24
N TYR A 272 -0.80 -20.03 -7.89
CA TYR A 272 -1.55 -21.16 -7.33
C TYR A 272 -0.94 -21.55 -6.00
N SER A 273 -1.79 -21.85 -5.01
CA SER A 273 -1.35 -22.40 -3.73
C SER A 273 -2.32 -23.49 -3.26
N THR A 274 -1.75 -24.47 -2.58
CA THR A 274 -2.49 -25.52 -1.88
C THR A 274 -1.96 -25.61 -0.45
N VAL A 275 -2.86 -25.82 0.51
CA VAL A 275 -2.52 -25.94 1.93
C VAL A 275 -3.44 -26.96 2.58
N GLU A 276 -2.90 -27.85 3.38
CA GLU A 276 -3.67 -28.76 4.21
C GLU A 276 -4.16 -28.07 5.49
N THR A 277 -5.27 -28.55 6.04
CA THR A 277 -5.80 -28.04 7.32
C THR A 277 -4.77 -28.21 8.45
N ILE A 278 -4.50 -27.13 9.16
CA ILE A 278 -3.55 -27.07 10.27
C ILE A 278 -4.32 -27.19 11.57
N LYS A 279 -4.13 -28.27 12.33
CA LYS A 279 -4.73 -28.43 13.64
C LYS A 279 -3.96 -27.60 14.67
N LEU A 280 -4.67 -26.81 15.49
CA LEU A 280 -4.13 -25.96 16.55
C LEU A 280 -4.32 -26.60 17.92
N THR A 281 -5.48 -27.23 18.16
CA THR A 281 -5.86 -27.89 19.43
C THR A 281 -6.45 -29.26 19.15
N ASP A 282 -6.67 -30.03 20.20
CA ASP A 282 -7.46 -31.26 20.13
C ASP A 282 -8.93 -30.92 19.84
N ALA A 283 -9.60 -31.83 19.12
CA ALA A 283 -11.02 -31.67 18.76
C ALA A 283 -11.97 -31.61 19.97
N PHE A 284 -11.51 -32.05 21.15
CA PHE A 284 -12.29 -32.05 22.40
C PHE A 284 -11.96 -30.87 23.32
N ASP A 285 -11.10 -29.93 22.88
CA ASP A 285 -10.81 -28.69 23.62
C ASP A 285 -12.05 -27.78 23.56
N THR A 286 -12.72 -27.61 24.69
CA THR A 286 -13.91 -26.77 24.83
C THR A 286 -13.60 -25.33 25.25
N GLU A 287 -12.33 -25.04 25.59
CA GLU A 287 -11.91 -23.71 26.02
C GLU A 287 -11.51 -22.82 24.86
N SER A 288 -11.00 -23.39 23.77
CA SER A 288 -10.58 -22.66 22.58
C SER A 288 -11.73 -22.38 21.63
N ASN A 289 -11.72 -21.20 21.02
CA ASN A 289 -12.67 -20.81 20.00
C ASN A 289 -12.22 -21.23 18.59
N ILE A 290 -10.91 -21.44 18.40
CA ILE A 290 -10.31 -21.79 17.10
C ILE A 290 -9.55 -23.11 17.28
N HIS A 291 -9.95 -24.16 16.56
CA HIS A 291 -9.35 -25.46 16.65
C HIS A 291 -8.40 -25.78 15.51
N GLU A 292 -8.64 -25.15 14.36
CA GLU A 292 -7.88 -25.42 13.13
C GLU A 292 -7.84 -24.18 12.23
N ILE A 293 -6.86 -24.13 11.34
CA ILE A 293 -6.80 -23.22 10.20
C ILE A 293 -7.17 -24.04 8.98
N PHE A 294 -8.25 -23.66 8.30
CA PHE A 294 -8.76 -24.43 7.17
C PHE A 294 -7.77 -24.44 6.01
N GLY A 295 -7.56 -25.61 5.47
CA GLY A 295 -6.82 -25.83 4.24
C GLY A 295 -7.67 -25.53 3.00
N GLY A 296 -7.07 -25.70 1.84
CA GLY A 296 -7.73 -25.56 0.55
C GLY A 296 -6.78 -25.12 -0.55
N ASN A 297 -7.37 -24.76 -1.68
CA ASN A 297 -6.67 -24.35 -2.87
C ASN A 297 -6.99 -22.88 -3.20
N THR A 298 -6.02 -22.16 -3.74
CA THR A 298 -6.22 -20.78 -4.18
C THR A 298 -5.56 -20.57 -5.54
N LEU A 299 -6.30 -19.98 -6.48
CA LEU A 299 -5.80 -19.56 -7.79
C LEU A 299 -6.06 -18.07 -7.98
N ASN A 300 -5.04 -17.34 -8.32
CA ASN A 300 -5.11 -15.92 -8.73
C ASN A 300 -4.56 -15.79 -10.15
N VAL A 301 -5.33 -15.21 -11.05
CA VAL A 301 -4.90 -14.84 -12.39
C VAL A 301 -5.22 -13.37 -12.61
N LYS A 302 -4.25 -12.59 -13.02
CA LYS A 302 -4.41 -11.15 -13.27
C LYS A 302 -3.71 -10.77 -14.56
N GLU A 303 -4.35 -9.91 -15.32
CA GLU A 303 -3.80 -9.29 -16.52
C GLU A 303 -3.96 -7.77 -16.46
N ARG A 304 -2.92 -7.06 -16.86
CA ARG A 304 -2.94 -5.61 -17.06
C ARG A 304 -2.34 -5.28 -18.42
N LEU A 305 -3.17 -4.77 -19.32
CA LEU A 305 -2.78 -4.32 -20.63
C LEU A 305 -2.82 -2.79 -20.69
N SER A 306 -1.72 -2.16 -21.08
CA SER A 306 -1.62 -0.72 -21.26
C SER A 306 -1.28 -0.40 -22.72
N PHE A 307 -1.99 0.55 -23.29
CA PHE A 307 -1.76 1.03 -24.65
C PHE A 307 -1.60 2.55 -24.66
N ARG A 308 -0.52 3.03 -25.26
CA ARG A 308 -0.23 4.46 -25.46
C ARG A 308 -0.32 4.80 -26.94
N PRO A 309 -1.52 5.16 -27.45
CA PRO A 309 -1.67 5.55 -28.85
C PRO A 309 -0.85 6.79 -29.20
N THR A 310 -0.77 7.74 -28.25
CA THR A 310 0.00 8.98 -28.31
C THR A 310 0.75 9.20 -27.01
N ASP A 311 1.69 10.13 -26.97
CA ASP A 311 2.49 10.42 -25.77
C ASP A 311 1.66 10.99 -24.61
N ASN A 312 0.50 11.57 -24.92
CA ASN A 312 -0.39 12.21 -23.96
C ASN A 312 -1.65 11.40 -23.60
N LEU A 313 -1.85 10.22 -24.20
CA LEU A 313 -2.99 9.34 -23.91
C LEU A 313 -2.53 7.94 -23.57
N GLN A 314 -2.96 7.43 -22.42
CA GLN A 314 -2.76 6.05 -21.99
C GLN A 314 -4.11 5.41 -21.72
N LEU A 315 -4.33 4.24 -22.29
CA LEU A 315 -5.49 3.38 -22.06
C LEU A 315 -5.02 2.13 -21.32
N ILE A 316 -5.70 1.75 -20.26
CA ILE A 316 -5.39 0.57 -19.47
C ILE A 316 -6.62 -0.31 -19.38
N ALA A 317 -6.48 -1.58 -19.76
CA ALA A 317 -7.48 -2.62 -19.51
C ALA A 317 -6.93 -3.60 -18.46
N ARG A 318 -7.79 -4.04 -17.55
CA ARG A 318 -7.45 -5.02 -16.52
C ARG A 318 -8.48 -6.11 -16.46
N GLY A 319 -8.03 -7.31 -16.12
CA GLY A 319 -8.89 -8.45 -15.86
C GLY A 319 -8.31 -9.33 -14.77
N GLY A 320 -9.14 -10.01 -14.01
CA GLY A 320 -8.70 -10.91 -12.98
C GLY A 320 -9.72 -11.99 -12.70
N TYR A 321 -9.21 -13.17 -12.40
CA TYR A 321 -9.98 -14.30 -11.89
C TYR A 321 -9.35 -14.79 -10.61
N PHE A 322 -10.17 -15.00 -9.60
CA PHE A 322 -9.81 -15.54 -8.31
C PHE A 322 -10.67 -16.76 -8.04
N TYR A 323 -10.04 -17.83 -7.58
CA TYR A 323 -10.70 -19.00 -7.04
C TYR A 323 -10.08 -19.37 -5.69
N ARG A 324 -10.90 -19.66 -4.70
CA ARG A 324 -10.47 -20.23 -3.42
C ARG A 324 -11.43 -21.33 -2.99
N GLU A 325 -10.87 -22.38 -2.51
CA GLU A 325 -11.53 -23.49 -1.85
C GLU A 325 -11.12 -23.47 -0.38
N SER A 326 -12.06 -23.73 0.52
CA SER A 326 -11.80 -23.81 1.95
C SER A 326 -12.45 -25.07 2.50
N HIS A 327 -11.61 -26.03 2.90
CA HIS A 327 -12.03 -27.32 3.44
C HIS A 327 -12.40 -27.19 4.90
N ARG A 328 -13.69 -27.29 5.19
CA ARG A 328 -14.23 -27.30 6.55
C ARG A 328 -14.58 -28.72 6.96
N SER A 329 -14.79 -28.96 8.26
CA SER A 329 -14.99 -30.30 8.78
C SER A 329 -16.13 -31.09 8.11
N ASN A 330 -17.20 -30.41 7.67
CA ASN A 330 -18.41 -31.08 7.15
C ASN A 330 -18.82 -30.61 5.74
N TYR A 331 -18.12 -29.64 5.17
CA TYR A 331 -18.43 -29.06 3.86
C TYR A 331 -17.23 -28.27 3.33
N ASP A 332 -17.24 -27.97 2.05
CA ASP A 332 -16.29 -27.09 1.41
C ASP A 332 -16.98 -25.80 0.98
N ASP A 333 -16.36 -24.66 1.27
CA ASP A 333 -16.76 -23.38 0.71
C ASP A 333 -15.90 -23.08 -0.53
N HIS A 334 -16.55 -22.79 -1.65
CA HIS A 334 -15.91 -22.39 -2.89
C HIS A 334 -16.19 -20.90 -3.15
N TYR A 335 -15.14 -20.15 -3.43
CA TYR A 335 -15.21 -18.73 -3.68
C TYR A 335 -14.70 -18.41 -5.08
N HIS A 336 -15.45 -17.59 -5.80
CA HIS A 336 -15.08 -17.10 -7.12
C HIS A 336 -15.06 -15.57 -7.14
N GLY A 337 -14.00 -15.00 -7.65
CA GLY A 337 -13.89 -13.55 -7.85
C GLY A 337 -13.62 -13.25 -9.32
N TYR A 338 -14.32 -12.28 -9.87
CA TYR A 338 -14.15 -11.78 -11.23
C TYR A 338 -13.96 -10.27 -11.15
N SER A 339 -12.85 -9.78 -11.68
CA SER A 339 -12.57 -8.35 -11.73
C SER A 339 -12.25 -7.92 -13.15
N GLY A 340 -12.64 -6.69 -13.48
CA GLY A 340 -12.33 -6.10 -14.78
C GLY A 340 -12.40 -4.58 -14.72
N GLY A 341 -11.66 -3.90 -15.58
CA GLY A 341 -11.68 -2.45 -15.60
C GLY A 341 -11.03 -1.86 -16.84
N LEU A 342 -11.49 -0.67 -17.18
CA LEU A 342 -10.94 0.17 -18.23
C LEU A 342 -10.61 1.53 -17.65
N ARG A 343 -9.42 2.06 -17.93
CA ARG A 343 -8.98 3.38 -17.47
C ARG A 343 -8.35 4.13 -18.63
N GLY A 344 -8.80 5.36 -18.85
CA GLY A 344 -8.19 6.32 -19.77
C GLY A 344 -7.53 7.44 -18.97
N MET A 345 -6.27 7.71 -19.27
CA MET A 345 -5.49 8.82 -18.69
C MET A 345 -5.04 9.74 -19.82
N TRP A 346 -5.52 10.96 -19.80
CA TRP A 346 -5.24 11.94 -20.84
C TRP A 346 -4.56 13.19 -20.24
N ASN A 347 -3.31 13.39 -20.61
CA ASN A 347 -2.58 14.63 -20.36
C ASN A 347 -2.98 15.64 -21.45
N ILE A 348 -4.03 16.43 -21.19
CA ILE A 348 -4.58 17.41 -22.14
C ILE A 348 -3.47 18.38 -22.56
N ASP A 349 -2.72 18.87 -21.58
CA ASP A 349 -1.49 19.62 -21.72
C ASP A 349 -0.60 19.37 -20.49
N PRO A 350 0.64 19.93 -20.39
CA PRO A 350 1.52 19.72 -19.23
C PRO A 350 0.95 20.16 -17.89
N SER A 351 -0.13 20.96 -17.90
CA SER A 351 -0.78 21.49 -16.68
C SER A 351 -2.13 20.84 -16.39
N GLN A 352 -2.65 19.95 -17.26
CA GLN A 352 -4.01 19.43 -17.13
C GLN A 352 -4.07 17.93 -17.43
N ASN A 353 -4.57 17.17 -16.47
CA ASN A 353 -4.77 15.73 -16.58
C ASN A 353 -6.24 15.38 -16.36
N LEU A 354 -6.76 14.49 -17.18
CA LEU A 354 -8.07 13.87 -17.03
C LEU A 354 -7.91 12.36 -16.94
N GLU A 355 -8.50 11.77 -15.92
CA GLU A 355 -8.61 10.32 -15.76
C GLU A 355 -10.08 9.94 -15.72
N VAL A 356 -10.45 8.91 -16.47
CA VAL A 356 -11.78 8.28 -16.40
C VAL A 356 -11.57 6.79 -16.31
N SER A 357 -12.22 6.14 -15.35
CA SER A 357 -12.16 4.69 -15.25
C SER A 357 -13.52 4.08 -14.93
N TYR A 358 -13.73 2.89 -15.46
CA TYR A 358 -14.82 1.99 -15.10
C TYR A 358 -14.23 0.71 -14.54
N SER A 359 -14.75 0.24 -13.41
CA SER A 359 -14.39 -1.04 -12.83
C SER A 359 -15.61 -1.88 -12.49
N TYR A 360 -15.45 -3.17 -12.64
CA TYR A 360 -16.39 -4.21 -12.26
C TYR A 360 -15.68 -5.21 -11.35
N ASP A 361 -16.29 -5.54 -10.24
CA ASP A 361 -15.82 -6.59 -9.35
C ASP A 361 -17.02 -7.45 -8.90
N ARG A 362 -16.84 -8.76 -8.89
CA ARG A 362 -17.83 -9.74 -8.44
C ARG A 362 -17.15 -10.76 -7.53
N TYR A 363 -17.82 -11.09 -6.43
CA TYR A 363 -17.37 -12.11 -5.49
C TYR A 363 -18.53 -12.99 -5.08
N ASP A 364 -18.40 -14.29 -5.37
CA ASP A 364 -19.40 -15.30 -5.11
C ASP A 364 -18.88 -16.32 -4.12
N LYS A 365 -19.77 -16.87 -3.29
CA LYS A 365 -19.52 -18.01 -2.43
C LYS A 365 -20.60 -19.08 -2.68
N SER A 366 -20.17 -20.33 -2.75
CA SER A 366 -21.06 -21.51 -2.84
C SER A 366 -20.59 -22.58 -1.88
N ARG A 367 -21.51 -23.39 -1.37
CA ARG A 367 -21.21 -24.47 -0.44
C ARG A 367 -21.37 -25.82 -1.10
N PHE A 368 -20.42 -26.71 -0.81
CA PHE A 368 -20.40 -28.09 -1.31
C PHE A 368 -20.38 -29.07 -0.15
N VAL A 369 -21.14 -30.16 -0.29
CA VAL A 369 -21.12 -31.31 0.60
C VAL A 369 -20.92 -32.56 -0.27
N ASP A 370 -19.96 -33.39 0.04
CA ASP A 370 -19.60 -34.60 -0.75
C ASP A 370 -19.45 -34.27 -2.26
N ASN A 371 -18.75 -33.20 -2.57
CA ASN A 371 -18.53 -32.68 -3.94
C ASN A 371 -19.82 -32.31 -4.71
N ARG A 372 -20.95 -32.13 -4.01
CA ARG A 372 -22.19 -31.67 -4.61
C ARG A 372 -22.47 -30.24 -4.12
N CYS A 373 -22.76 -29.35 -5.04
CA CYS A 373 -23.20 -27.99 -4.69
C CYS A 373 -24.54 -28.08 -3.98
N THR A 374 -24.58 -27.73 -2.70
CA THR A 374 -25.79 -27.74 -1.88
C THR A 374 -26.40 -26.35 -1.77
N HIS A 375 -25.56 -25.32 -1.85
CA HIS A 375 -26.00 -23.91 -1.83
C HIS A 375 -25.17 -23.16 -2.86
N ASP A 376 -25.77 -22.92 -4.02
CA ASP A 376 -25.15 -22.17 -5.11
C ASP A 376 -25.35 -20.68 -4.87
N HIS A 377 -24.23 -19.91 -4.92
CA HIS A 377 -24.22 -18.46 -4.72
C HIS A 377 -24.98 -18.02 -3.46
N ASP A 378 -24.77 -18.73 -2.33
CA ASP A 378 -25.35 -18.36 -1.03
C ASP A 378 -24.87 -16.98 -0.55
N TYR A 379 -23.83 -16.45 -1.19
CA TYR A 379 -23.38 -15.08 -1.17
C TYR A 379 -22.93 -14.66 -2.58
N SER A 380 -23.44 -13.53 -3.08
CA SER A 380 -23.00 -12.93 -4.36
C SER A 380 -23.04 -11.41 -4.24
N ASN A 381 -21.88 -10.79 -4.32
CA ASN A 381 -21.72 -9.34 -4.36
C ASN A 381 -21.19 -8.91 -5.72
N ARG A 382 -21.82 -7.91 -6.32
CA ARG A 382 -21.44 -7.32 -7.63
C ARG A 382 -21.37 -5.83 -7.48
N GLN A 383 -20.24 -5.27 -7.92
CA GLN A 383 -19.99 -3.84 -7.80
C GLN A 383 -19.56 -3.27 -9.14
N HIS A 384 -20.20 -2.18 -9.54
CA HIS A 384 -19.86 -1.37 -10.71
C HIS A 384 -19.44 0.02 -10.24
N THR A 385 -18.28 0.49 -10.64
CA THR A 385 -17.82 1.83 -10.27
C THR A 385 -17.37 2.59 -11.52
N LEU A 386 -17.90 3.80 -11.68
CA LEU A 386 -17.44 4.79 -12.65
C LEU A 386 -16.76 5.91 -11.89
N HIS A 387 -15.54 6.23 -12.27
CA HIS A 387 -14.70 7.24 -11.64
C HIS A 387 -14.23 8.26 -12.66
N GLY A 388 -14.26 9.54 -12.30
CA GLY A 388 -13.70 10.64 -13.07
C GLY A 388 -12.84 11.55 -12.20
N LEU A 389 -11.65 11.90 -12.67
CA LEU A 389 -10.70 12.76 -11.96
C LEU A 389 -10.09 13.76 -12.92
N TYR A 390 -10.20 15.05 -12.60
CA TYR A 390 -9.55 16.13 -13.31
C TYR A 390 -8.56 16.85 -12.39
N THR A 391 -7.34 17.05 -12.84
CA THR A 391 -6.30 17.78 -12.12
C THR A 391 -5.76 18.91 -12.98
N LYS A 392 -5.71 20.13 -12.42
CA LYS A 392 -5.09 21.30 -13.03
C LYS A 392 -3.93 21.79 -12.16
N PHE A 393 -2.73 21.82 -12.73
CA PHE A 393 -1.55 22.39 -12.10
C PHE A 393 -1.49 23.90 -12.34
N LEU A 394 -1.30 24.67 -11.29
CA LEU A 394 -1.22 26.12 -11.27
C LEU A 394 0.15 26.52 -10.70
N GLY A 395 1.19 26.32 -11.50
CA GLY A 395 2.58 26.40 -11.04
C GLY A 395 2.92 25.31 -10.03
N LEU A 396 3.23 25.69 -8.79
CA LEU A 396 3.48 24.74 -7.68
C LEU A 396 2.20 24.24 -7.00
N ASN A 397 1.04 24.80 -7.36
CA ASN A 397 -0.25 24.45 -6.77
C ASN A 397 -1.00 23.48 -7.67
N ALA A 398 -1.99 22.78 -7.13
CA ALA A 398 -2.85 21.90 -7.92
C ALA A 398 -4.30 21.98 -7.45
N LEU A 399 -5.23 22.03 -8.39
CA LEU A 399 -6.66 21.86 -8.16
C LEU A 399 -7.07 20.50 -8.72
N THR A 400 -7.66 19.67 -7.87
CA THR A 400 -8.17 18.35 -8.27
C THR A 400 -9.66 18.30 -7.98
N ALA A 401 -10.45 17.87 -8.96
CA ALA A 401 -11.88 17.63 -8.81
C ALA A 401 -12.19 16.21 -9.30
N GLY A 402 -13.06 15.52 -8.61
CA GLY A 402 -13.46 14.16 -9.00
C GLY A 402 -14.91 13.88 -8.68
N ALA A 403 -15.43 12.83 -9.31
CA ALA A 403 -16.74 12.29 -9.08
C ALA A 403 -16.72 10.77 -9.24
N ASP A 404 -17.42 10.06 -8.36
CA ASP A 404 -17.60 8.61 -8.41
C ASP A 404 -19.10 8.28 -8.44
N VAL A 405 -19.45 7.24 -9.17
CA VAL A 405 -20.76 6.58 -9.09
C VAL A 405 -20.53 5.10 -8.91
N MET A 406 -21.05 4.52 -7.85
CA MET A 406 -20.93 3.11 -7.55
C MET A 406 -22.32 2.48 -7.39
N HIS A 407 -22.55 1.37 -8.07
CA HIS A 407 -23.72 0.52 -7.87
C HIS A 407 -23.28 -0.81 -7.29
N ASP A 408 -23.78 -1.12 -6.10
CA ASP A 408 -23.50 -2.32 -5.34
C ASP A 408 -24.76 -3.18 -5.24
N TYR A 409 -24.65 -4.48 -5.55
CA TYR A 409 -25.71 -5.46 -5.53
C TYR A 409 -25.27 -6.65 -4.69
N LEU A 410 -26.07 -7.02 -3.70
CA LEU A 410 -25.78 -8.12 -2.78
C LEU A 410 -26.97 -9.07 -2.68
N THR A 411 -26.68 -10.36 -2.87
CA THR A 411 -27.55 -11.48 -2.47
C THR A 411 -26.83 -12.30 -1.43
N THR A 412 -27.48 -12.66 -0.33
CA THR A 412 -26.87 -13.49 0.70
C THR A 412 -27.95 -14.29 1.44
N TYR A 413 -27.58 -15.53 1.88
CA TYR A 413 -28.43 -16.34 2.75
C TYR A 413 -28.75 -15.66 4.10
N GLN A 414 -28.02 -14.61 4.45
CA GLN A 414 -28.24 -13.83 5.66
C GLN A 414 -29.42 -12.86 5.55
N PHE A 415 -29.98 -12.68 4.36
CA PHE A 415 -31.22 -11.90 4.16
C PHE A 415 -32.45 -12.79 4.24
N VAL A 416 -33.56 -12.25 4.67
CA VAL A 416 -34.84 -12.96 4.68
C VAL A 416 -35.13 -13.49 3.27
N ASN A 417 -35.46 -14.77 3.16
CA ASN A 417 -35.77 -15.46 1.91
C ASN A 417 -34.69 -15.35 0.80
N ASN A 418 -33.42 -15.14 1.16
CA ASN A 418 -32.31 -14.89 0.20
C ASN A 418 -32.62 -13.74 -0.78
N GLU A 419 -33.32 -12.73 -0.32
CA GLU A 419 -33.64 -11.56 -1.15
C GLU A 419 -32.35 -10.84 -1.59
N SER A 420 -32.45 -10.15 -2.72
CA SER A 420 -31.37 -9.28 -3.20
C SER A 420 -31.59 -7.86 -2.74
N ARG A 421 -30.52 -7.17 -2.40
CA ARG A 421 -30.52 -5.74 -2.08
C ARG A 421 -29.50 -5.01 -2.94
N SER A 422 -29.76 -3.76 -3.26
CA SER A 422 -28.82 -2.93 -4.00
C SER A 422 -28.74 -1.53 -3.43
N GLN A 423 -27.62 -0.89 -3.66
CA GLN A 423 -27.33 0.48 -3.27
C GLN A 423 -26.59 1.19 -4.39
N THR A 424 -27.00 2.41 -4.69
CA THR A 424 -26.24 3.32 -5.53
C THR A 424 -25.66 4.41 -4.66
N SER A 425 -24.36 4.65 -4.76
CA SER A 425 -23.73 5.84 -4.19
C SER A 425 -23.21 6.73 -5.31
N ALA A 426 -23.28 8.02 -5.08
CA ALA A 426 -22.74 9.04 -5.97
C ALA A 426 -22.07 10.12 -5.13
N ASP A 427 -20.93 10.61 -5.61
CA ASP A 427 -20.19 11.62 -4.89
C ASP A 427 -19.47 12.59 -5.82
N VAL A 428 -19.14 13.72 -5.24
CA VAL A 428 -18.27 14.72 -5.86
C VAL A 428 -17.30 15.26 -4.82
N PHE A 429 -16.06 15.51 -5.23
CA PHE A 429 -15.07 16.15 -4.36
C PHE A 429 -14.21 17.16 -5.09
N VAL A 430 -13.69 18.12 -4.31
CA VAL A 430 -12.70 19.09 -4.76
C VAL A 430 -11.58 19.16 -3.73
N GLN A 431 -10.34 19.22 -4.21
CA GLN A 431 -9.14 19.40 -3.41
C GLN A 431 -8.28 20.50 -3.98
N PHE A 432 -7.77 21.35 -3.13
CA PHE A 432 -6.77 22.34 -3.47
C PHE A 432 -5.47 22.10 -2.70
N ASP A 433 -4.39 21.95 -3.45
CA ASP A 433 -3.03 21.79 -2.95
C ASP A 433 -2.29 23.11 -3.15
N TYR A 434 -1.99 23.77 -2.06
CA TYR A 434 -1.45 25.13 -2.03
C TYR A 434 -0.05 25.17 -1.42
N ASN A 435 0.91 25.67 -2.19
CA ASN A 435 2.31 25.80 -1.82
C ASN A 435 2.72 27.28 -1.79
N PRO A 436 2.29 28.07 -0.78
CA PRO A 436 2.56 29.49 -0.72
C PRO A 436 4.04 29.81 -0.51
N LEU A 437 4.77 28.91 0.16
CA LEU A 437 6.17 29.07 0.53
C LEU A 437 6.90 27.75 0.37
N SER A 438 8.20 27.78 0.11
CA SER A 438 9.01 26.55 -0.06
C SER A 438 9.04 25.63 1.18
N TRP A 439 8.75 26.17 2.34
CA TRP A 439 8.68 25.45 3.61
C TRP A 439 7.25 25.14 4.08
N LEU A 440 6.20 25.59 3.37
CA LEU A 440 4.80 25.40 3.74
C LEU A 440 4.01 24.82 2.57
N ASN A 441 3.39 23.66 2.79
CA ASN A 441 2.38 23.08 1.91
C ASN A 441 1.07 22.90 2.69
N ILE A 442 -0.04 23.27 2.10
CA ILE A 442 -1.39 23.16 2.65
C ILE A 442 -2.27 22.41 1.66
N ILE A 443 -3.06 21.45 2.15
CA ILE A 443 -4.11 20.78 1.38
C ILE A 443 -5.45 21.00 2.07
N ALA A 444 -6.44 21.41 1.30
CA ALA A 444 -7.83 21.47 1.72
C ALA A 444 -8.71 20.68 0.74
N SER A 445 -9.61 19.86 1.23
CA SER A 445 -10.58 19.14 0.40
C SER A 445 -11.96 19.07 1.06
N VAL A 446 -12.97 18.99 0.22
CA VAL A 446 -14.37 18.76 0.60
C VAL A 446 -14.96 17.75 -0.36
N ARG A 447 -15.82 16.87 0.17
CA ARG A 447 -16.54 15.84 -0.57
C ARG A 447 -17.96 15.74 -0.04
N ASP A 448 -18.90 15.50 -0.94
CA ASP A 448 -20.28 15.14 -0.63
C ASP A 448 -20.60 13.78 -1.23
N ASP A 449 -21.05 12.85 -0.40
CA ASP A 449 -21.42 11.48 -0.77
C ASP A 449 -22.93 11.29 -0.53
N TYR A 450 -23.65 10.76 -1.51
CA TYR A 450 -25.05 10.33 -1.42
C TYR A 450 -25.16 8.81 -1.47
N PHE A 451 -26.05 8.23 -0.66
CA PHE A 451 -26.33 6.79 -0.57
C PHE A 451 -27.82 6.52 -0.67
N SER A 452 -28.22 5.77 -1.71
CA SER A 452 -29.63 5.52 -1.99
C SER A 452 -30.32 4.60 -0.98
N ALA A 453 -29.62 3.63 -0.38
CA ALA A 453 -30.22 2.68 0.56
C ALA A 453 -30.61 3.32 1.89
N SER A 454 -29.83 4.28 2.37
CA SER A 454 -30.09 5.01 3.62
C SER A 454 -30.69 6.40 3.38
N ASP A 455 -30.86 6.81 2.12
CA ASP A 455 -31.35 8.15 1.68
C ASP A 455 -30.65 9.29 2.45
N ASN A 456 -29.32 9.23 2.53
CA ASN A 456 -28.52 10.15 3.33
C ASN A 456 -27.35 10.72 2.53
N ASN A 457 -27.06 12.00 2.79
CA ASN A 457 -25.85 12.67 2.35
C ASN A 457 -24.84 12.77 3.48
N ALA A 458 -23.55 12.71 3.12
CA ALA A 458 -22.45 12.91 4.04
C ALA A 458 -21.41 13.85 3.47
N VAL A 459 -21.36 15.05 4.02
CA VAL A 459 -20.29 16.00 3.70
C VAL A 459 -19.09 15.71 4.61
N THR A 460 -17.92 15.51 4.00
CA THR A 460 -16.63 15.35 4.68
C THR A 460 -15.63 16.38 4.21
N SER A 461 -14.75 16.79 5.11
CA SER A 461 -13.70 17.76 4.80
C SER A 461 -12.35 17.30 5.35
N ARG A 462 -11.29 17.77 4.73
CA ARG A 462 -9.92 17.53 5.16
C ARG A 462 -9.13 18.81 5.05
N PHE A 463 -8.28 19.04 6.04
CA PHE A 463 -7.28 20.08 6.04
C PHE A 463 -5.95 19.48 6.52
N ALA A 464 -4.88 19.64 5.73
CA ALA A 464 -3.56 19.17 6.10
C ALA A 464 -2.52 20.26 5.82
N ALA A 465 -1.57 20.41 6.74
CA ALA A 465 -0.48 21.35 6.61
C ALA A 465 0.85 20.65 6.89
N MET A 466 1.87 20.95 6.09
CA MET A 466 3.24 20.47 6.28
C MET A 466 4.19 21.64 6.33
N PHE A 467 5.01 21.65 7.39
CA PHE A 467 6.05 22.63 7.63
C PHE A 467 7.43 21.99 7.49
N LYS A 468 8.20 22.39 6.49
CA LYS A 468 9.56 21.89 6.20
C LYS A 468 10.60 22.78 6.90
N LEU A 469 10.74 22.61 8.21
CA LEU A 469 11.67 23.40 9.05
C LEU A 469 12.97 22.61 9.25
N ARG A 470 13.81 22.55 8.21
CA ARG A 470 15.05 21.74 8.25
C ARG A 470 15.83 21.90 9.55
N PRO A 471 16.22 20.78 10.23
CA PRO A 471 16.17 19.39 9.79
C PRO A 471 14.87 18.66 10.14
N LEU A 472 13.84 19.35 10.58
CA LEU A 472 12.57 18.79 11.05
C LEU A 472 11.46 19.08 10.04
N THR A 473 10.60 18.10 9.80
CA THR A 473 9.32 18.26 9.10
C THR A 473 8.17 18.02 10.08
N ILE A 474 7.23 18.96 10.13
CA ILE A 474 6.02 18.87 10.96
C ILE A 474 4.84 18.71 10.02
N ARG A 475 3.97 17.72 10.30
CA ARG A 475 2.70 17.53 9.60
C ARG A 475 1.57 17.61 10.62
N ALA A 476 0.51 18.34 10.28
CA ALA A 476 -0.71 18.39 11.06
C ALA A 476 -1.91 18.25 10.13
N SER A 477 -2.90 17.45 10.51
CA SER A 477 -4.09 17.27 9.70
C SER A 477 -5.34 17.09 10.55
N TYR A 478 -6.43 17.59 10.02
CA TYR A 478 -7.80 17.27 10.40
C TYR A 478 -8.49 16.58 9.23
N SER A 479 -9.24 15.52 9.49
CA SER A 479 -10.04 14.82 8.50
C SER A 479 -11.38 14.38 9.09
N GLY A 480 -12.46 14.74 8.44
CA GLY A 480 -13.77 14.11 8.64
C GLY A 480 -13.74 12.69 8.08
N GLY A 481 -14.20 11.73 8.85
CA GLY A 481 -14.41 10.35 8.41
C GLY A 481 -15.90 10.04 8.35
N PHE A 482 -16.25 9.13 7.46
CA PHE A 482 -17.61 8.73 7.22
C PHE A 482 -17.66 7.26 6.77
N ARG A 483 -18.65 6.51 7.27
CA ARG A 483 -18.97 5.16 6.81
C ARG A 483 -20.49 5.02 6.67
N ALA A 484 -20.94 4.63 5.48
CA ALA A 484 -22.34 4.27 5.26
C ALA A 484 -22.65 2.92 5.92
N PRO A 485 -23.86 2.69 6.42
CA PRO A 485 -24.31 1.36 6.77
C PRO A 485 -24.23 0.44 5.56
N THR A 486 -23.73 -0.78 5.76
CA THR A 486 -23.73 -1.80 4.71
C THR A 486 -25.12 -2.39 4.51
N LEU A 487 -25.38 -2.99 3.35
CA LEU A 487 -26.63 -3.68 3.08
C LEU A 487 -26.89 -4.80 4.10
N LYS A 488 -25.84 -5.47 4.59
CA LYS A 488 -25.95 -6.48 5.65
C LYS A 488 -26.37 -5.87 6.98
N GLU A 489 -25.70 -4.82 7.43
CA GLU A 489 -26.05 -4.13 8.69
C GLU A 489 -27.49 -3.60 8.69
N MET A 490 -28.04 -3.27 7.52
CA MET A 490 -29.40 -2.77 7.39
C MET A 490 -30.46 -3.89 7.29
N TYR A 491 -30.15 -5.02 6.64
CA TYR A 491 -31.19 -5.97 6.20
C TYR A 491 -30.96 -7.42 6.60
N MET A 492 -29.87 -7.75 7.34
CA MET A 492 -29.65 -9.14 7.72
C MET A 492 -30.68 -9.63 8.75
N CYS A 493 -30.99 -10.92 8.68
CA CYS A 493 -31.80 -11.64 9.65
C CYS A 493 -31.39 -13.11 9.57
N PHE A 494 -30.48 -13.52 10.42
CA PHE A 494 -29.99 -14.90 10.36
C PHE A 494 -29.59 -15.44 11.73
N ASP A 495 -29.72 -16.75 11.87
CA ASP A 495 -29.24 -17.49 13.04
C ASP A 495 -27.71 -17.70 12.93
N MET A 496 -26.96 -17.19 13.90
CA MET A 496 -25.53 -17.36 14.01
C MET A 496 -25.21 -18.73 14.62
N ALA A 497 -25.40 -19.79 13.83
CA ALA A 497 -25.09 -21.18 14.19
C ALA A 497 -25.72 -21.66 15.51
N GLY A 498 -26.96 -21.25 15.81
CA GLY A 498 -27.66 -21.60 17.04
C GLY A 498 -27.18 -20.86 18.30
N VAL A 499 -26.28 -19.88 18.14
CA VAL A 499 -25.78 -19.07 19.26
C VAL A 499 -26.75 -17.95 19.57
N GLN A 500 -27.14 -17.19 18.54
CA GLN A 500 -28.12 -16.10 18.66
C GLN A 500 -28.58 -15.64 17.27
N MET A 501 -29.74 -15.00 17.21
CA MET A 501 -30.22 -14.29 16.04
C MET A 501 -29.47 -12.96 15.87
N ILE A 502 -29.18 -12.58 14.63
CA ILE A 502 -28.60 -11.28 14.28
C ILE A 502 -29.58 -10.53 13.36
N TYR A 503 -29.97 -9.35 13.77
CA TYR A 503 -30.91 -8.50 13.06
C TYR A 503 -30.27 -7.24 12.51
N GLY A 504 -30.49 -6.96 11.24
CA GLY A 504 -30.20 -5.68 10.62
C GLY A 504 -31.14 -4.59 11.12
N ASN A 505 -30.76 -3.34 10.89
CA ASN A 505 -31.58 -2.18 11.25
C ASN A 505 -31.58 -1.16 10.09
N PRO A 506 -32.71 -1.03 9.36
CA PRO A 506 -32.83 -0.07 8.26
C PRO A 506 -32.70 1.40 8.69
N ASP A 507 -32.95 1.70 9.99
CA ASP A 507 -32.91 3.07 10.54
C ASP A 507 -31.46 3.50 10.91
N LEU A 508 -30.43 2.68 10.62
CA LEU A 508 -29.05 3.01 10.88
C LEU A 508 -28.66 4.32 10.20
N LYS A 509 -28.00 5.16 10.96
CA LYS A 509 -27.40 6.40 10.46
C LYS A 509 -25.93 6.19 10.14
N PRO A 510 -25.41 6.90 9.12
CA PRO A 510 -23.99 6.84 8.81
C PRO A 510 -23.10 7.18 10.01
N GLU A 511 -22.00 6.43 10.19
CA GLU A 511 -20.96 6.80 11.15
C GLU A 511 -20.29 8.09 10.72
N ARG A 512 -19.92 8.91 11.69
CA ARG A 512 -19.11 10.11 11.47
C ARG A 512 -17.95 10.13 12.44
N SER A 513 -16.80 10.58 11.98
CA SER A 513 -15.62 10.74 12.83
C SER A 513 -14.91 12.06 12.58
N HIS A 514 -14.23 12.53 13.61
CA HIS A 514 -13.32 13.67 13.56
C HIS A 514 -11.94 13.18 13.93
N ASN A 515 -10.98 13.33 13.02
CA ASN A 515 -9.64 12.78 13.18
C ASN A 515 -8.62 13.91 13.14
N PHE A 516 -7.81 14.00 14.19
CA PHE A 516 -6.71 14.96 14.32
C PHE A 516 -5.39 14.20 14.39
N ASN A 517 -4.44 14.57 13.57
CA ASN A 517 -3.12 13.93 13.53
C ASN A 517 -2.03 15.00 13.52
N VAL A 518 -0.96 14.74 14.27
CA VAL A 518 0.28 15.53 14.25
C VAL A 518 1.46 14.58 14.13
N ALA A 519 2.42 14.90 13.28
CA ALA A 519 3.67 14.14 13.16
C ALA A 519 4.88 15.04 13.10
N LEU A 520 5.96 14.57 13.73
CA LEU A 520 7.30 15.15 13.71
C LEU A 520 8.23 14.14 13.01
N GLU A 521 8.89 14.56 11.97
CA GLU A 521 9.80 13.71 11.21
C GLU A 521 11.16 14.36 11.08
N ARG A 522 12.19 13.55 11.29
CA ARG A 522 13.57 13.93 11.04
C ARG A 522 14.26 12.86 10.23
N THR A 523 14.85 13.26 9.11
CA THR A 523 15.68 12.40 8.27
C THR A 523 17.08 12.99 8.16
N GLY A 524 18.07 12.15 8.01
CA GLY A 524 19.44 12.62 7.89
C GLY A 524 20.43 11.52 7.55
N GLN A 525 21.69 11.92 7.44
CA GLN A 525 22.79 11.04 7.11
C GLN A 525 23.95 11.23 8.08
N ILE A 526 24.56 10.12 8.46
CA ILE A 526 25.86 10.07 9.11
C ILE A 526 26.89 9.84 7.99
N ARG A 527 27.72 10.86 7.71
CA ARG A 527 28.55 10.87 6.50
C ARG A 527 29.93 10.21 6.67
N LYS A 528 30.37 9.95 7.88
CA LYS A 528 31.74 9.46 8.15
C LYS A 528 31.76 8.34 9.17
N GLY A 529 32.78 7.48 9.09
CA GLY A 529 33.02 6.38 10.01
C GLY A 529 32.38 5.07 9.59
N VAL A 530 32.58 4.02 10.36
CA VAL A 530 32.02 2.68 10.12
C VAL A 530 30.49 2.69 10.08
N PHE A 531 29.88 3.61 10.82
CA PHE A 531 28.41 3.79 10.86
C PHE A 531 27.93 4.87 9.89
N ALA A 532 28.64 5.17 8.80
CA ALA A 532 28.09 6.01 7.75
C ALA A 532 26.80 5.37 7.20
N GLY A 533 25.76 6.18 7.04
CA GLY A 533 24.45 5.67 6.65
C GLY A 533 23.35 6.71 6.73
N SER A 534 22.12 6.30 6.48
CA SER A 534 20.94 7.15 6.56
C SER A 534 20.03 6.74 7.71
N TYR A 535 19.31 7.71 8.27
CA TYR A 535 18.32 7.47 9.32
C TYR A 535 17.04 8.27 9.07
N SER A 536 15.94 7.71 9.56
CA SER A 536 14.64 8.35 9.62
C SER A 536 14.03 8.09 10.99
N VAL A 537 13.52 9.14 11.64
CA VAL A 537 12.78 9.05 12.89
C VAL A 537 11.48 9.82 12.72
N ASN A 538 10.37 9.18 13.05
CA ASN A 538 9.04 9.75 13.02
C ASN A 538 8.34 9.52 14.34
N LEU A 539 7.73 10.56 14.89
CA LEU A 539 6.84 10.50 16.05
C LEU A 539 5.52 11.12 15.65
N SER A 540 4.42 10.41 15.79
CA SER A 540 3.08 10.93 15.50
C SER A 540 2.11 10.63 16.63
N GLY A 541 1.13 11.53 16.79
CA GLY A 541 0.00 11.35 17.71
C GLY A 541 -1.29 11.59 16.97
N TYR A 542 -2.34 10.88 17.39
CA TYR A 542 -3.67 11.03 16.81
C TYR A 542 -4.77 11.00 17.88
N TYR A 543 -5.85 11.72 17.57
CA TYR A 543 -7.08 11.71 18.35
C TYR A 543 -8.26 11.59 17.38
N ASN A 544 -9.08 10.55 17.57
CA ASN A 544 -10.25 10.25 16.77
C ASN A 544 -11.48 10.23 17.66
N TYR A 545 -12.51 10.97 17.29
CA TYR A 545 -13.80 11.02 17.95
C TYR A 545 -14.89 10.53 17.02
N TYR A 546 -15.70 9.55 17.48
CA TYR A 546 -16.75 8.91 16.71
C TYR A 546 -18.13 9.29 17.22
N ASN A 547 -18.95 9.74 16.29
CA ASN A 547 -20.39 9.87 16.46
C ASN A 547 -21.07 8.77 15.66
N ARG A 548 -22.09 8.14 16.24
CA ARG A 548 -22.94 7.14 15.58
C ARG A 548 -22.17 5.95 15.02
N ARG A 549 -21.17 5.45 15.77
CA ARG A 549 -20.49 4.20 15.42
C ARG A 549 -21.52 3.09 15.29
N ILE A 550 -21.48 2.31 14.20
CA ILE A 550 -22.36 1.15 14.01
C ILE A 550 -21.77 -0.04 14.78
N THR A 551 -22.59 -0.63 15.61
CA THR A 551 -22.27 -1.79 16.46
C THR A 551 -23.53 -2.62 16.68
N THR A 552 -23.44 -3.74 17.37
CA THR A 552 -24.60 -4.53 17.80
C THR A 552 -24.90 -4.30 19.28
N THR A 553 -26.16 -4.43 19.65
CA THR A 553 -26.62 -4.44 21.06
C THR A 553 -27.59 -5.59 21.25
N ASP A 554 -27.76 -6.03 22.50
CA ASP A 554 -28.74 -7.06 22.83
C ASP A 554 -30.14 -6.61 22.44
N PHE A 555 -30.90 -7.53 21.86
CA PHE A 555 -32.30 -7.36 21.46
C PHE A 555 -33.13 -8.38 22.25
N PRO A 556 -34.04 -7.93 23.14
CA PRO A 556 -34.79 -8.82 24.01
C PRO A 556 -35.92 -9.59 23.29
N GLY A 557 -36.00 -9.44 21.97
CA GLY A 557 -37.07 -10.00 21.15
C GLY A 557 -38.31 -9.09 21.11
N SER A 558 -39.30 -9.51 20.33
CA SER A 558 -40.60 -8.89 20.18
C SER A 558 -41.68 -9.96 19.96
N ASP A 559 -42.92 -9.56 19.76
CA ASP A 559 -44.02 -10.51 19.46
C ASP A 559 -43.77 -11.33 18.17
N THR A 560 -42.89 -10.86 17.29
CA THR A 560 -42.63 -11.46 15.98
C THR A 560 -41.16 -11.89 15.75
N LEU A 561 -40.24 -11.44 16.61
CA LEU A 561 -38.79 -11.72 16.48
C LEU A 561 -38.27 -12.31 17.77
N GLU A 562 -37.40 -13.33 17.64
CA GLU A 562 -36.73 -13.98 18.75
C GLU A 562 -35.70 -13.06 19.39
N GLU A 563 -35.27 -13.39 20.63
CA GLU A 563 -34.14 -12.73 21.30
C GLU A 563 -32.85 -12.87 20.48
N GLY A 564 -32.00 -11.85 20.49
CA GLY A 564 -30.77 -11.87 19.73
C GLY A 564 -29.92 -10.60 19.86
N ALA A 565 -29.30 -10.22 18.80
CA ALA A 565 -28.57 -8.96 18.68
C ALA A 565 -29.08 -8.13 17.48
N ILE A 566 -29.16 -6.82 17.64
CA ILE A 566 -29.58 -5.90 16.59
C ILE A 566 -28.51 -4.81 16.36
N TYR A 567 -28.33 -4.44 15.10
CA TYR A 567 -27.43 -3.33 14.77
C TYR A 567 -28.00 -1.99 15.25
N THR A 568 -27.12 -1.17 15.82
CA THR A 568 -27.47 0.15 16.38
C THR A 568 -26.32 1.14 16.21
N ASN A 569 -26.61 2.43 16.43
CA ASN A 569 -25.60 3.46 16.48
C ASN A 569 -25.16 3.75 17.93
N GLU A 570 -23.87 3.78 18.19
CA GLU A 570 -23.25 4.15 19.47
C GLU A 570 -22.51 5.49 19.34
N ASP A 571 -22.74 6.41 20.26
CA ASP A 571 -22.09 7.71 20.28
C ASP A 571 -20.94 7.79 21.31
N GLY A 572 -19.99 8.68 21.04
CA GLY A 572 -18.99 9.11 22.02
C GLY A 572 -17.75 8.24 22.13
N VAL A 573 -17.47 7.36 21.17
CA VAL A 573 -16.26 6.55 21.16
C VAL A 573 -15.06 7.43 20.82
N LYS A 574 -14.00 7.34 21.63
CA LYS A 574 -12.75 8.09 21.47
C LYS A 574 -11.60 7.11 21.32
N VAL A 575 -10.75 7.36 20.32
CA VAL A 575 -9.52 6.58 20.10
C VAL A 575 -8.34 7.55 20.10
N THR A 576 -7.42 7.37 21.01
CA THR A 576 -6.21 8.19 21.15
C THR A 576 -4.99 7.31 21.01
N GLY A 577 -3.99 7.74 20.30
CA GLY A 577 -2.76 6.94 20.17
C GLY A 577 -1.56 7.73 19.74
N ALA A 578 -0.43 7.04 19.78
CA ALA A 578 0.86 7.57 19.36
C ALA A 578 1.66 6.48 18.64
N ASP A 579 2.32 6.87 17.55
CA ASP A 579 3.24 6.02 16.81
C ASP A 579 4.66 6.58 16.89
N PHE A 580 5.62 5.71 17.14
CA PHE A 580 7.05 6.00 17.00
C PHE A 580 7.65 5.05 15.97
N ASN A 581 8.41 5.58 15.01
CA ASN A 581 9.11 4.80 14.00
C ASN A 581 10.54 5.31 13.86
N ALA A 582 11.52 4.42 13.93
CA ALA A 582 12.91 4.71 13.71
C ALA A 582 13.53 3.69 12.76
N ARG A 583 14.32 4.17 11.80
CA ARG A 583 15.01 3.34 10.82
C ARG A 583 16.43 3.85 10.67
N TYR A 584 17.35 2.94 10.51
CA TYR A 584 18.73 3.23 10.23
C TYR A 584 19.30 2.18 9.29
N ARG A 585 20.05 2.61 8.27
CA ARG A 585 20.78 1.72 7.36
C ARG A 585 22.16 2.26 7.11
N THR A 586 23.15 1.40 7.32
CA THR A 586 24.56 1.72 7.08
C THR A 586 24.92 1.48 5.62
N THR A 587 25.98 2.14 5.15
CA THR A 587 26.54 1.93 3.81
C THR A 587 27.18 0.55 3.64
N PHE A 588 27.58 -0.12 4.72
CA PHE A 588 28.12 -1.48 4.63
C PHE A 588 27.06 -2.59 4.63
N GLY A 589 25.77 -2.23 4.75
CA GLY A 589 24.64 -3.15 4.59
C GLY A 589 23.87 -3.51 5.85
N LEU A 590 24.30 -3.07 7.05
CA LEU A 590 23.51 -3.30 8.29
C LEU A 590 22.31 -2.36 8.34
N GLY A 591 21.12 -2.93 8.54
CA GLY A 591 19.86 -2.22 8.73
C GLY A 591 19.26 -2.50 10.10
N ALA A 592 18.63 -1.49 10.70
CA ALA A 592 17.84 -1.62 11.92
C ALA A 592 16.57 -0.80 11.82
N SER A 593 15.44 -1.36 12.22
CA SER A 593 14.19 -0.62 12.36
C SER A 593 13.48 -1.01 13.64
N PHE A 594 12.78 -0.03 14.21
CA PHE A 594 11.92 -0.21 15.36
C PHE A 594 10.68 0.66 15.18
N SER A 595 9.51 0.07 15.39
CA SER A 595 8.24 0.78 15.36
C SER A 595 7.42 0.40 16.61
N TYR A 596 6.75 1.38 17.19
CA TYR A 596 5.91 1.20 18.37
C TYR A 596 4.61 1.98 18.19
N ASN A 597 3.50 1.36 18.59
CA ASN A 597 2.18 2.00 18.63
C ASN A 597 1.61 1.88 20.05
N TYR A 598 1.09 2.99 20.54
CA TYR A 598 0.22 3.06 21.71
C TYR A 598 -1.18 3.42 21.28
N LEU A 599 -2.17 2.74 21.84
CA LEU A 599 -3.59 2.93 21.53
C LEU A 599 -4.41 2.87 22.82
N HIS A 600 -5.29 3.85 23.00
CA HIS A 600 -6.29 3.86 24.06
C HIS A 600 -7.67 4.17 23.51
N THR A 601 -8.67 3.38 23.90
CA THR A 601 -10.06 3.53 23.49
C THR A 601 -10.93 3.82 24.71
N ALA A 602 -11.75 4.87 24.65
CA ALA A 602 -12.67 5.26 25.70
C ALA A 602 -14.09 5.47 25.16
N GLY A 603 -15.10 5.35 26.02
CA GLY A 603 -16.49 5.60 25.65
C GLY A 603 -17.20 4.43 24.96
N ARG A 604 -16.58 3.27 24.83
CA ARG A 604 -17.24 2.05 24.33
C ARG A 604 -18.20 1.53 25.39
N LYS A 605 -19.43 1.26 25.00
CA LYS A 605 -20.47 0.66 25.85
C LYS A 605 -20.57 -0.85 25.66
N VAL A 606 -20.20 -1.33 24.48
CA VAL A 606 -20.26 -2.75 24.12
C VAL A 606 -18.84 -3.28 24.01
N ASP A 607 -18.50 -4.31 24.78
CA ASP A 607 -17.26 -5.05 24.66
C ASP A 607 -17.46 -6.20 23.65
N SER A 608 -16.58 -6.31 22.66
CA SER A 608 -16.62 -7.33 21.62
C SER A 608 -15.33 -8.10 21.55
N GLN A 609 -15.40 -9.43 21.58
CA GLN A 609 -14.22 -10.30 21.45
C GLN A 609 -13.48 -10.13 20.11
N PHE A 610 -14.13 -9.59 19.09
CA PHE A 610 -13.59 -9.52 17.72
C PHE A 610 -12.80 -8.24 17.43
N THR A 611 -13.06 -7.15 18.16
CA THR A 611 -12.49 -5.82 17.85
C THR A 611 -11.80 -5.18 19.06
N GLN A 612 -11.23 -5.98 19.95
CA GLN A 612 -10.56 -5.45 21.14
C GLN A 612 -9.21 -4.86 20.78
N PRO A 613 -8.95 -3.58 21.11
CA PRO A 613 -7.66 -2.98 20.88
C PRO A 613 -6.62 -3.53 21.89
N ARG A 614 -5.41 -3.67 21.40
CA ARG A 614 -4.24 -3.92 22.24
C ARG A 614 -3.51 -2.61 22.48
N PRO A 615 -3.38 -2.15 23.74
CA PRO A 615 -2.80 -0.84 24.04
C PRO A 615 -1.40 -0.65 23.52
N HIS A 616 -0.60 -1.70 23.50
CA HIS A 616 0.79 -1.63 23.10
C HIS A 616 1.11 -2.65 22.02
N SER A 617 1.72 -2.21 20.95
CA SER A 617 2.29 -3.07 19.93
C SER A 617 3.64 -2.53 19.46
N ALA A 618 4.53 -3.43 19.09
CA ALA A 618 5.85 -3.07 18.58
C ALA A 618 6.29 -4.04 17.48
N THR A 619 7.04 -3.53 16.51
CA THR A 619 7.76 -4.33 15.53
C THR A 619 9.21 -3.90 15.48
N TRP A 620 10.12 -4.84 15.24
CA TRP A 620 11.56 -4.56 15.11
C TRP A 620 12.18 -5.47 14.06
N LYS A 621 13.24 -4.98 13.44
CA LYS A 621 14.01 -5.72 12.44
C LYS A 621 15.47 -5.32 12.54
N LEU A 622 16.35 -6.31 12.52
CA LEU A 622 17.79 -6.17 12.35
C LEU A 622 18.21 -7.02 11.16
N ASP A 623 18.82 -6.42 10.15
CA ASP A 623 19.14 -7.12 8.93
C ASP A 623 20.52 -6.71 8.39
N TYR A 624 21.12 -7.63 7.66
CA TYR A 624 22.31 -7.39 6.84
C TYR A 624 21.98 -7.70 5.39
N ASP A 625 22.19 -6.73 4.51
CA ASP A 625 21.90 -6.80 3.07
C ASP A 625 23.10 -6.30 2.29
N LYS A 626 23.79 -7.19 1.59
CA LYS A 626 25.03 -6.85 0.89
C LYS A 626 25.19 -7.65 -0.40
N GLN A 627 25.51 -6.92 -1.48
CA GLN A 627 26.10 -7.50 -2.67
C GLN A 627 27.55 -7.84 -2.37
N LEU A 628 27.90 -9.12 -2.28
CA LEU A 628 29.25 -9.59 -1.95
C LEU A 628 30.13 -9.72 -3.18
N CYS A 629 29.57 -10.08 -4.33
CA CYS A 629 30.23 -10.03 -5.63
C CYS A 629 29.18 -9.81 -6.75
N SER A 630 29.60 -9.74 -8.00
CA SER A 630 28.71 -9.43 -9.14
C SER A 630 27.50 -10.38 -9.30
N VAL A 631 27.62 -11.60 -8.81
CA VAL A 631 26.58 -12.65 -8.96
C VAL A 631 25.95 -13.08 -7.64
N TYR A 632 26.52 -12.69 -6.48
CA TYR A 632 26.05 -13.18 -5.18
C TYR A 632 25.70 -12.04 -4.24
N ARG A 633 24.42 -12.01 -3.82
CA ARG A 633 23.88 -11.11 -2.79
C ARG A 633 23.39 -11.94 -1.61
N LEU A 634 23.70 -11.48 -0.40
CA LEU A 634 23.24 -12.07 0.85
C LEU A 634 22.35 -11.08 1.58
N TYR A 635 21.17 -11.52 1.94
CA TYR A 635 20.31 -10.90 2.92
C TYR A 635 20.10 -11.89 4.07
N ALA A 636 20.33 -11.42 5.31
CA ALA A 636 20.01 -12.17 6.52
C ALA A 636 19.38 -11.22 7.53
N GLY A 637 18.24 -11.58 8.10
CA GLY A 637 17.50 -10.72 9.01
C GLY A 637 16.80 -11.46 10.13
N ILE A 638 16.69 -10.81 11.27
CA ILE A 638 15.82 -11.18 12.37
C ILE A 638 14.82 -10.05 12.55
N SER A 639 13.54 -10.40 12.50
CA SER A 639 12.43 -9.50 12.78
C SER A 639 11.57 -10.04 13.92
N GLY A 640 10.78 -9.18 14.53
CA GLY A 640 9.83 -9.61 15.52
C GLY A 640 8.72 -8.60 15.72
N ARG A 641 7.65 -9.07 16.34
CA ARG A 641 6.49 -8.29 16.72
C ARG A 641 6.03 -8.64 18.14
N TYR A 642 5.53 -7.64 18.82
CA TYR A 642 4.97 -7.76 20.17
C TYR A 642 3.59 -7.13 20.19
N PHE A 643 2.67 -7.79 20.89
CA PHE A 643 1.34 -7.30 21.20
C PHE A 643 1.03 -7.48 22.67
N SER A 644 0.57 -6.44 23.36
CA SER A 644 0.12 -6.52 24.73
C SER A 644 -1.20 -7.31 24.85
N LYS A 645 -1.62 -7.61 26.07
CA LYS A 645 -2.96 -8.11 26.34
C LYS A 645 -3.99 -7.07 25.88
N PRO A 646 -5.12 -7.49 25.24
CA PRO A 646 -6.24 -6.60 24.96
C PRO A 646 -6.86 -6.00 26.22
N GLU A 647 -7.41 -4.78 26.11
CA GLU A 647 -8.27 -4.20 27.13
C GLU A 647 -9.70 -4.72 26.94
N SER A 648 -10.10 -5.71 27.74
CA SER A 648 -11.41 -6.35 27.67
C SER A 648 -11.81 -6.96 28.98
N SER A 649 -13.12 -6.95 29.28
CA SER A 649 -13.75 -7.70 30.35
C SER A 649 -13.97 -9.17 29.98
N LEU A 650 -13.98 -9.49 28.68
CA LEU A 650 -14.17 -10.83 28.15
C LEU A 650 -12.86 -11.65 28.13
N PRO A 651 -12.91 -12.99 28.14
CA PRO A 651 -11.74 -13.81 27.97
C PRO A 651 -10.99 -13.50 26.67
N THR A 652 -9.69 -13.28 26.76
CA THR A 652 -8.85 -12.89 25.63
C THR A 652 -7.48 -13.55 25.71
N SER A 653 -6.76 -13.57 24.58
CA SER A 653 -5.37 -13.99 24.54
C SER A 653 -4.49 -13.08 25.41
N GLY A 654 -3.43 -13.65 26.01
CA GLY A 654 -2.39 -12.88 26.71
C GLY A 654 -1.55 -12.00 25.78
N ALA A 655 -0.57 -11.33 26.35
CA ALA A 655 0.48 -10.69 25.56
C ALA A 655 1.35 -11.77 24.88
N TYR A 656 1.85 -11.45 23.68
CA TYR A 656 2.71 -12.38 22.94
C TYR A 656 3.76 -11.66 22.09
N SER A 657 4.80 -12.41 21.76
CA SER A 657 5.85 -11.97 20.85
C SER A 657 6.17 -13.09 19.86
N LEU A 658 6.19 -12.75 18.57
CA LEU A 658 6.57 -13.67 17.50
C LEU A 658 7.85 -13.16 16.84
N TRP A 659 8.78 -14.07 16.59
CA TRP A 659 10.09 -13.77 16.01
C TRP A 659 10.26 -14.56 14.72
N LYS A 660 10.91 -13.94 13.74
CA LYS A 660 11.14 -14.51 12.42
C LYS A 660 12.61 -14.35 12.05
N PHE A 661 13.17 -15.39 11.48
CA PHE A 661 14.49 -15.35 10.82
C PHE A 661 14.31 -15.52 9.33
N THR A 662 14.94 -14.67 8.53
CA THR A 662 14.88 -14.69 7.07
C THR A 662 16.30 -14.74 6.52
N LEU A 663 16.58 -15.67 5.61
CA LEU A 663 17.81 -15.79 4.85
C LEU A 663 17.46 -15.82 3.36
N GLN A 664 17.98 -14.87 2.60
CA GLN A 664 17.80 -14.84 1.14
C GLN A 664 19.18 -14.76 0.48
N GLN A 665 19.34 -15.51 -0.57
CA GLN A 665 20.58 -15.59 -1.31
C GLN A 665 20.28 -15.50 -2.81
N SER A 666 20.79 -14.46 -3.46
CA SER A 666 20.93 -14.48 -4.91
C SER A 666 22.21 -15.23 -5.22
N VAL A 667 22.10 -16.51 -5.60
CA VAL A 667 23.23 -17.43 -5.76
C VAL A 667 23.88 -17.33 -7.12
N TRP A 668 23.12 -16.90 -8.11
CA TRP A 668 23.58 -16.62 -9.46
C TRP A 668 22.60 -15.65 -10.13
N LYS A 669 22.98 -15.15 -11.32
CA LYS A 669 22.13 -14.27 -12.13
C LYS A 669 20.70 -14.79 -12.18
N GLY A 670 19.74 -14.03 -11.63
CA GLY A 670 18.33 -14.37 -11.64
C GLY A 670 17.88 -15.55 -10.78
N ILE A 671 18.76 -16.23 -10.03
CA ILE A 671 18.39 -17.33 -9.13
C ILE A 671 18.44 -16.85 -7.68
N ASN A 672 17.29 -16.82 -7.01
CA ASN A 672 17.19 -16.48 -5.59
C ASN A 672 16.65 -17.67 -4.80
N ILE A 673 17.27 -17.95 -3.65
CA ILE A 673 16.85 -18.97 -2.70
C ILE A 673 16.52 -18.27 -1.40
N ASN A 674 15.33 -18.55 -0.87
CA ASN A 674 14.82 -17.98 0.37
C ASN A 674 14.59 -19.09 1.38
N PHE A 675 15.03 -18.86 2.61
CA PHE A 675 14.75 -19.73 3.76
C PHE A 675 14.24 -18.88 4.92
N VAL A 676 13.12 -19.29 5.49
CA VAL A 676 12.49 -18.56 6.59
C VAL A 676 12.16 -19.51 7.72
N ILE A 677 12.40 -19.06 8.94
CA ILE A 677 11.84 -19.69 10.16
C ILE A 677 10.92 -18.66 10.77
N ASP A 678 9.62 -18.92 10.78
CA ASP A 678 8.63 -18.11 11.47
C ASP A 678 8.37 -18.68 12.86
N ASN A 679 7.95 -17.77 13.78
CA ASN A 679 7.75 -18.10 15.18
C ASN A 679 8.96 -18.82 15.79
N LEU A 680 10.14 -18.23 15.64
CA LEU A 680 11.45 -18.80 16.03
C LEU A 680 11.47 -19.29 17.49
N MET A 681 10.74 -18.61 18.40
CA MET A 681 10.65 -18.96 19.82
C MET A 681 9.61 -20.04 20.12
N ASN A 682 8.93 -20.57 19.09
CA ASN A 682 7.92 -21.62 19.19
C ASN A 682 6.76 -21.27 20.14
N TYR A 683 6.32 -20.01 20.12
CA TYR A 683 5.16 -19.59 20.90
C TYR A 683 3.89 -20.31 20.44
N ARG A 684 3.09 -20.79 21.39
CA ARG A 684 1.73 -21.32 21.16
C ARG A 684 0.81 -20.76 22.23
N PRO A 685 -0.35 -20.20 21.88
CA PRO A 685 -1.39 -19.89 22.86
C PRO A 685 -1.78 -21.14 23.65
N LYS A 686 -2.08 -20.98 24.94
CA LYS A 686 -2.65 -22.09 25.73
C LYS A 686 -4.11 -22.33 25.37
N ILE A 687 -4.83 -21.23 25.08
CA ILE A 687 -6.23 -21.19 24.62
C ILE A 687 -6.25 -20.31 23.40
N TYR A 688 -6.85 -20.76 22.32
CA TYR A 688 -6.99 -20.01 21.09
C TYR A 688 -8.32 -19.26 21.07
N TYR A 689 -8.31 -18.03 21.62
CA TYR A 689 -9.42 -17.11 21.49
C TYR A 689 -9.48 -16.51 20.06
N TRP A 690 -10.61 -15.88 19.70
CA TRP A 690 -10.77 -15.22 18.40
C TRP A 690 -9.68 -14.19 18.07
N ASN A 691 -9.13 -13.54 19.09
CA ASN A 691 -8.03 -12.59 18.96
C ASN A 691 -6.64 -13.18 19.28
N SER A 692 -6.51 -14.48 19.34
CA SER A 692 -5.22 -15.16 19.48
C SER A 692 -4.48 -15.20 18.14
N PRO A 693 -3.13 -15.13 18.11
CA PRO A 693 -2.40 -15.46 16.91
C PRO A 693 -2.63 -16.92 16.57
N ALA A 694 -3.16 -17.20 15.38
CA ALA A 694 -3.37 -18.57 14.91
C ALA A 694 -2.05 -19.17 14.41
N THR A 695 -1.19 -19.54 15.35
CA THR A 695 0.10 -20.15 15.04
C THR A 695 0.20 -21.57 15.55
N PRO A 696 0.60 -22.54 14.70
CA PRO A 696 0.85 -23.91 15.13
C PRO A 696 2.17 -24.08 15.88
N GLY A 697 2.88 -23.00 16.17
CA GLY A 697 4.23 -22.97 16.72
C GLY A 697 5.26 -22.60 15.66
N ARG A 698 6.50 -23.09 15.82
CA ARG A 698 7.58 -22.83 14.88
C ARG A 698 7.32 -23.47 13.55
N THR A 699 7.44 -22.68 12.46
CA THR A 699 7.32 -23.17 11.09
C THR A 699 8.54 -22.75 10.27
N TRP A 700 8.79 -23.44 9.18
CA TRP A 700 9.85 -23.06 8.25
C TRP A 700 9.34 -23.14 6.81
N SER A 701 9.94 -22.35 5.95
CA SER A 701 9.68 -22.40 4.51
C SER A 701 10.97 -22.26 3.71
N ILE A 702 10.97 -22.87 2.53
CA ILE A 702 12.01 -22.71 1.53
C ILE A 702 11.36 -22.31 0.21
N GLY A 703 11.95 -21.34 -0.48
CA GLY A 703 11.48 -20.85 -1.77
C GLY A 703 12.63 -20.67 -2.75
N VAL A 704 12.29 -20.81 -4.01
CA VAL A 704 13.18 -20.51 -5.15
C VAL A 704 12.43 -19.55 -6.07
N SER A 705 13.11 -18.50 -6.49
CA SER A 705 12.62 -17.61 -7.56
C SER A 705 13.65 -17.50 -8.67
N LEU A 706 13.15 -17.48 -9.91
CA LEU A 706 13.91 -17.43 -11.12
C LEU A 706 13.51 -16.17 -11.89
N ASP A 707 14.46 -15.29 -12.15
CA ASP A 707 14.32 -14.18 -13.07
C ASP A 707 15.04 -14.52 -14.37
N ILE A 708 14.25 -14.91 -15.37
CA ILE A 708 14.81 -15.49 -16.61
C ILE A 708 15.58 -14.43 -17.42
N ASN A 709 15.23 -13.17 -17.32
CA ASN A 709 15.90 -12.10 -18.04
C ASN A 709 17.35 -11.91 -17.57
N ASP A 710 17.61 -12.12 -16.29
CA ASP A 710 18.93 -11.93 -15.72
C ASP A 710 19.95 -13.00 -16.19
N PHE A 711 19.45 -14.16 -16.67
CA PHE A 711 20.34 -15.17 -17.29
C PHE A 711 21.03 -14.67 -18.56
N PHE A 712 20.40 -13.72 -19.25
CA PHE A 712 20.88 -13.18 -20.53
C PHE A 712 21.66 -11.87 -20.38
N LYS A 713 21.75 -11.32 -19.18
CA LYS A 713 22.58 -10.16 -18.82
C LYS A 713 23.92 -10.64 -18.26
#